data_d23df16c2de54f3feb88eb2747f96e1d
#
_entry.id   d23df16c2de54f3feb88eb2747f96e1d
#
_cell.length_a   1.000
_cell.length_b   1.000
_cell.length_c   1.000
_cell.angle_alpha   90.00
_cell.angle_beta   90.00
_cell.angle_gamma   90.00
#
_symmetry.space_group_name_H-M   'P 1'
#
loop_
_entity.id
_entity.type
_entity.pdbx_description
1 polymer ?
#
loop_
_entity_poly.entity_id
_entity_poly.type
_entity_poly.pdbx_seq_one_letter_code
_entity_poly.pdbx_strand_id
1 'polypeptide(L)'
;MRRVCLTLPTHRACAPTIAAVAEEAAHGARHFGVEVRLLILDSSDAPDRARHRAAVADLPPAPGVVVHHLDEDDQRAFLRAVIARAAVPEPERVLDLMLPSAVSYGACTNRAFLLAEALGCTSVHRRDSDSRYPDRGGTPVFPLHHELTALGRPASEVAGLVTRSRLDPACADRPVALVGGSFTGAMSVDLAEMERLDPALYREVVGLSLPDGVPDVWRRGLIERAFRGAGATPSTEDRTTLTHVGADRVDMCNIALDRSVYGRVPLPPATDTIGSDYFLLHLVHDARLPGVLHNRHIVNYHTENRRSDAGFLAYQWRFAKFLLSVPHFAHVYARTAAAGDALLDADGRLRPGAVAAFARESADTDPAGSAARLAVLDRSYRALGGRYADAADLFAAHRDRLLAAARSDMADFAVLVDAWAALTEQAGHTPVRVTRTTSTVRAEAGGHERRGPVTLGQANMIRCILRDEPDQMNIHDVWPVPSDATTQDVLDALRALAVRHDALRTTFPHPAGTAPREQRVAPAAHFTVTVLDHDELPTDDARYAEELAREARRTPFRLDHDFPLRAVLVTRRGTPLWLALAACHAATDGSALALLREEWLALLAGGALPDVAVTPLALAAEEAGPAGTRMSEASLRHWQRILRTGPQAMFAEPAAHGTETHAPCLTLRSRRGAHALARTAERTGALPSTVLLTAWCALVAHRAGQPVCVVALPTSNRFRSRLARTIAPLSQDALLALDTRVPTFDALLRTAWGATLNAYRHSRFDAQRLWDMIGKTTRERGSHFARDVVFNDISALPATLAGAAPPDTAAPDLELAWGPAQTLPSRLLTFVHETAPVLRLATWADPALFPRDRAEDLATGLVHLLEAAADKDVPLASLTEVTGVLPAARGAEWTRVDGCWVSPAAVADTLSRALDGRPVHVTADPDAGLVAYLPSGAEPLTPARAHAALMAALPGHPGVLAPRRYVIVADPPAETDRTGAWLRQRTLTEGTGREAADTT
;
A
#
# COMPACT_ATOMS: atom_id res chain seq x y z
N MET A 1 7.25 -30.89 23.72
CA MET A 1 7.68 -29.95 24.77
C MET A 1 6.77 -28.73 24.69
N ARG A 2 6.18 -28.26 25.77
CA ARG A 2 5.33 -27.05 25.78
C ARG A 2 6.22 -25.83 25.46
N ARG A 3 5.76 -24.96 24.55
CA ARG A 3 6.44 -23.70 24.20
C ARG A 3 5.68 -22.52 24.80
N VAL A 4 6.41 -21.59 25.37
CA VAL A 4 5.85 -20.37 25.94
C VAL A 4 6.65 -19.16 25.45
N CYS A 5 5.97 -18.03 25.27
CA CYS A 5 6.61 -16.79 24.82
C CYS A 5 6.76 -15.85 26.00
N LEU A 6 8.00 -15.47 26.33
CA LEU A 6 8.29 -14.38 27.25
C LEU A 6 8.69 -13.15 26.43
N THR A 7 7.89 -12.09 26.46
CA THR A 7 8.08 -10.93 25.58
C THR A 7 8.52 -9.68 26.32
N LEU A 8 9.45 -8.95 25.69
CA LEU A 8 9.99 -7.66 26.13
C LEU A 8 9.90 -6.65 25.00
N PRO A 9 8.79 -5.91 24.85
CA PRO A 9 8.75 -4.78 23.92
C PRO A 9 9.56 -3.60 24.48
N THR A 10 10.33 -2.94 23.61
CA THR A 10 11.14 -1.77 23.99
C THR A 10 11.22 -0.74 22.87
N HIS A 11 11.32 0.53 23.26
CA HIS A 11 11.61 1.68 22.37
C HIS A 11 12.70 2.59 22.99
N ARG A 12 13.47 2.06 23.96
CA ARG A 12 14.48 2.80 24.73
C ARG A 12 15.57 1.85 25.22
N ALA A 13 16.69 2.39 25.68
CA ALA A 13 17.78 1.62 26.26
C ALA A 13 17.29 0.73 27.40
N CYS A 14 17.50 -0.60 27.30
CA CYS A 14 17.10 -1.55 28.32
C CYS A 14 18.01 -2.79 28.43
N ALA A 15 19.27 -2.69 28.04
CA ALA A 15 20.21 -3.82 28.08
C ALA A 15 20.25 -4.57 29.43
N PRO A 16 20.23 -3.92 30.60
CA PRO A 16 20.14 -4.63 31.89
C PRO A 16 18.84 -5.41 32.07
N THR A 17 17.73 -4.91 31.54
CA THR A 17 16.43 -5.61 31.59
C THR A 17 16.46 -6.84 30.69
N ILE A 18 17.11 -6.78 29.52
CA ILE A 18 17.29 -7.95 28.63
C ILE A 18 17.99 -9.09 29.40
N ALA A 19 19.07 -8.80 30.10
CA ALA A 19 19.79 -9.80 30.91
C ALA A 19 18.91 -10.40 32.01
N ALA A 20 18.18 -9.56 32.76
CA ALA A 20 17.31 -10.01 33.85
C ALA A 20 16.12 -10.89 33.33
N VAL A 21 15.52 -10.51 32.19
CA VAL A 21 14.44 -11.31 31.59
C VAL A 21 14.96 -12.63 31.00
N ALA A 22 16.21 -12.66 30.51
CA ALA A 22 16.86 -13.90 30.10
C ALA A 22 17.10 -14.84 31.29
N GLU A 23 17.42 -14.34 32.49
CA GLU A 23 17.50 -15.14 33.71
C GLU A 23 16.13 -15.72 34.11
N GLU A 24 15.04 -14.94 34.00
CA GLU A 24 13.67 -15.44 34.20
C GLU A 24 13.32 -16.54 33.20
N ALA A 25 13.67 -16.36 31.91
CA ALA A 25 13.47 -17.38 30.88
C ALA A 25 14.20 -18.69 31.23
N ALA A 26 15.47 -18.58 31.64
CA ALA A 26 16.28 -19.72 32.06
C ALA A 26 15.72 -20.41 33.32
N HIS A 27 15.13 -19.64 34.25
CA HIS A 27 14.41 -20.20 35.41
C HIS A 27 13.18 -21.00 34.96
N GLY A 28 12.36 -20.45 34.06
CA GLY A 28 11.19 -21.13 33.51
C GLY A 28 11.54 -22.45 32.82
N ALA A 29 12.53 -22.43 31.94
CA ALA A 29 12.98 -23.61 31.22
C ALA A 29 13.47 -24.72 32.15
N ARG A 30 14.32 -24.38 33.15
CA ARG A 30 14.90 -25.36 34.10
C ARG A 30 13.87 -25.96 35.04
N HIS A 31 12.94 -25.17 35.59
CA HIS A 31 12.01 -25.64 36.62
C HIS A 31 10.79 -26.33 36.06
N PHE A 32 10.34 -25.97 34.87
CA PHE A 32 9.11 -26.49 34.31
C PHE A 32 9.32 -27.39 33.07
N GLY A 33 10.55 -27.55 32.61
CA GLY A 33 10.84 -28.34 31.42
C GLY A 33 10.15 -27.84 30.16
N VAL A 34 9.87 -26.53 30.07
CA VAL A 34 9.27 -25.86 28.92
C VAL A 34 10.35 -25.26 28.01
N GLU A 35 10.03 -25.06 26.75
CA GLU A 35 10.85 -24.28 25.85
C GLU A 35 10.37 -22.82 25.91
N VAL A 36 11.24 -21.90 26.33
CA VAL A 36 10.93 -20.48 26.44
C VAL A 36 11.45 -19.75 25.21
N ARG A 37 10.55 -19.12 24.48
CA ARG A 37 10.86 -18.19 23.39
C ARG A 37 10.94 -16.79 23.99
N LEU A 38 12.17 -16.30 24.23
CA LEU A 38 12.39 -14.94 24.67
C LEU A 38 12.32 -14.01 23.46
N LEU A 39 11.28 -13.20 23.40
CA LEU A 39 10.97 -12.33 22.27
C LEU A 39 11.19 -10.86 22.64
N ILE A 40 12.24 -10.26 22.09
CA ILE A 40 12.58 -8.84 22.25
C ILE A 40 12.10 -8.09 21.02
N LEU A 41 11.08 -7.24 21.17
CA LEU A 41 10.52 -6.40 20.11
C LEU A 41 11.12 -4.99 20.22
N ASP A 42 12.09 -4.71 19.38
CA ASP A 42 12.94 -3.53 19.50
C ASP A 42 12.54 -2.44 18.50
N SER A 43 11.88 -1.40 18.99
CA SER A 43 11.54 -0.17 18.25
C SER A 43 12.45 1.02 18.66
N SER A 44 13.61 0.74 19.24
CA SER A 44 14.56 1.77 19.68
C SER A 44 15.29 2.41 18.50
N ASP A 45 15.96 3.53 18.76
CA ASP A 45 16.88 4.15 17.81
C ASP A 45 18.09 3.26 17.49
N ALA A 46 18.86 3.62 16.46
CA ALA A 46 19.99 2.81 15.99
C ALA A 46 21.09 2.60 17.07
N PRO A 47 21.48 3.61 17.89
CA PRO A 47 22.42 3.43 18.99
C PRO A 47 21.96 2.45 20.06
N ASP A 48 20.72 2.57 20.53
CA ASP A 48 20.16 1.69 21.55
C ASP A 48 19.96 0.26 21.00
N ARG A 49 19.51 0.13 19.78
CA ARG A 49 19.41 -1.15 19.08
C ARG A 49 20.75 -1.89 18.96
N ALA A 50 21.84 -1.15 18.71
CA ALA A 50 23.18 -1.73 18.69
C ALA A 50 23.59 -2.24 20.07
N ARG A 51 23.27 -1.50 21.15
CA ARG A 51 23.51 -1.92 22.54
C ARG A 51 22.68 -3.16 22.91
N HIS A 52 21.43 -3.24 22.46
CA HIS A 52 20.58 -4.39 22.70
C HIS A 52 21.08 -5.63 21.98
N ARG A 53 21.55 -5.51 20.72
CA ARG A 53 22.19 -6.61 19.98
C ARG A 53 23.43 -7.13 20.71
N ALA A 54 24.26 -6.23 21.22
CA ALA A 54 25.41 -6.62 22.03
C ALA A 54 24.99 -7.34 23.33
N ALA A 55 23.99 -6.79 24.05
CA ALA A 55 23.48 -7.42 25.27
C ALA A 55 22.91 -8.83 25.00
N VAL A 56 22.22 -9.02 23.86
CA VAL A 56 21.71 -10.35 23.46
C VAL A 56 22.85 -11.31 23.09
N ALA A 57 23.89 -10.82 22.44
CA ALA A 57 25.08 -11.63 22.09
C ALA A 57 25.86 -12.08 23.33
N ASP A 58 25.87 -11.27 24.39
CA ASP A 58 26.57 -11.54 25.65
C ASP A 58 25.76 -12.44 26.62
N LEU A 59 24.51 -12.80 26.27
CA LEU A 59 23.69 -13.66 27.14
C LEU A 59 24.33 -15.05 27.30
N PRO A 60 24.40 -15.58 28.53
CA PRO A 60 24.90 -16.94 28.72
C PRO A 60 23.97 -17.98 28.10
N PRO A 61 24.52 -19.03 27.46
CA PRO A 61 23.73 -20.12 26.92
C PRO A 61 22.80 -20.76 27.98
N ALA A 62 21.52 -20.84 27.71
CA ALA A 62 20.54 -21.45 28.61
C ALA A 62 19.75 -22.55 27.88
N PRO A 63 19.92 -23.84 28.24
CA PRO A 63 19.17 -24.91 27.64
C PRO A 63 17.65 -24.70 27.76
N GLY A 64 16.91 -24.85 26.66
CA GLY A 64 15.48 -24.64 26.60
C GLY A 64 15.04 -23.16 26.43
N VAL A 65 15.99 -22.23 26.27
CA VAL A 65 15.71 -20.83 25.94
C VAL A 65 16.19 -20.52 24.51
N VAL A 66 15.30 -19.96 23.72
CA VAL A 66 15.64 -19.44 22.38
C VAL A 66 15.31 -17.96 22.33
N VAL A 67 16.32 -17.13 22.04
CA VAL A 67 16.18 -15.67 22.02
C VAL A 67 15.93 -15.18 20.61
N HIS A 68 14.88 -14.41 20.44
CA HIS A 68 14.53 -13.70 19.20
C HIS A 68 14.62 -12.19 19.47
N HIS A 69 15.55 -11.50 18.81
CA HIS A 69 15.65 -10.04 18.84
C HIS A 69 15.23 -9.53 17.46
N LEU A 70 14.08 -8.86 17.40
CA LEU A 70 13.47 -8.37 16.17
C LEU A 70 13.39 -6.84 16.19
N ASP A 71 14.06 -6.20 15.26
CA ASP A 71 13.90 -4.76 15.05
C ASP A 71 12.59 -4.46 14.27
N GLU A 72 12.28 -3.17 14.04
CA GLU A 72 11.04 -2.81 13.35
C GLU A 72 10.98 -3.29 11.91
N ASP A 73 12.11 -3.41 11.22
CA ASP A 73 12.15 -3.93 9.86
C ASP A 73 11.79 -5.42 9.84
N ASP A 74 12.34 -6.21 10.79
CA ASP A 74 12.00 -7.62 10.97
C ASP A 74 10.50 -7.79 11.30
N GLN A 75 9.98 -6.97 12.25
CA GLN A 75 8.58 -6.99 12.64
C GLN A 75 7.68 -6.60 11.46
N ARG A 76 8.04 -5.61 10.69
CA ARG A 76 7.31 -5.15 9.49
C ARG A 76 7.28 -6.23 8.41
N ALA A 77 8.41 -6.88 8.16
CA ALA A 77 8.50 -7.96 7.19
C ALA A 77 7.60 -9.14 7.58
N PHE A 78 7.62 -9.54 8.84
CA PHE A 78 6.74 -10.58 9.38
C PHE A 78 5.25 -10.21 9.24
N LEU A 79 4.88 -8.99 9.67
CA LEU A 79 3.50 -8.53 9.59
C LEU A 79 2.98 -8.46 8.16
N ARG A 80 3.78 -7.96 7.22
CA ARG A 80 3.41 -7.94 5.80
C ARG A 80 3.16 -9.34 5.25
N ALA A 81 4.03 -10.29 5.59
CA ALA A 81 3.85 -11.68 5.17
C ALA A 81 2.55 -12.29 5.75
N VAL A 82 2.23 -12.02 7.02
CA VAL A 82 0.99 -12.47 7.65
C VAL A 82 -0.23 -11.83 7.00
N ILE A 83 -0.22 -10.50 6.84
CA ILE A 83 -1.33 -9.73 6.27
C ILE A 83 -1.62 -10.14 4.82
N ALA A 84 -0.56 -10.31 4.01
CA ALA A 84 -0.70 -10.73 2.63
C ALA A 84 -1.35 -12.13 2.51
N ARG A 85 -0.98 -13.05 3.41
CA ARG A 85 -1.57 -14.41 3.46
C ARG A 85 -2.99 -14.42 4.02
N ALA A 86 -3.27 -13.56 4.99
CA ALA A 86 -4.59 -13.47 5.61
C ALA A 86 -5.64 -12.83 4.68
N ALA A 87 -5.22 -12.19 3.58
CA ALA A 87 -6.07 -11.54 2.60
C ALA A 87 -7.15 -10.64 3.24
N VAL A 88 -6.76 -9.90 4.29
CA VAL A 88 -7.67 -9.04 5.04
C VAL A 88 -8.13 -7.84 4.20
N PRO A 89 -9.33 -7.31 4.42
CA PRO A 89 -9.70 -6.01 3.91
C PRO A 89 -8.74 -4.92 4.43
N GLU A 90 -8.44 -3.92 3.64
CA GLU A 90 -7.60 -2.78 4.03
C GLU A 90 -6.20 -3.18 4.59
N PRO A 91 -5.38 -3.94 3.85
CA PRO A 91 -4.13 -4.50 4.36
C PRO A 91 -3.13 -3.45 4.87
N GLU A 92 -3.01 -2.30 4.23
CA GLU A 92 -2.13 -1.22 4.67
C GLU A 92 -2.63 -0.59 5.99
N ARG A 93 -3.94 -0.41 6.15
CA ARG A 93 -4.51 0.05 7.42
C ARG A 93 -4.24 -0.94 8.56
N VAL A 94 -4.43 -2.23 8.32
CA VAL A 94 -4.10 -3.26 9.31
C VAL A 94 -2.62 -3.23 9.67
N LEU A 95 -1.73 -3.03 8.70
CA LEU A 95 -0.30 -2.85 8.97
C LEU A 95 -0.03 -1.62 9.84
N ASP A 96 -0.65 -0.49 9.53
CA ASP A 96 -0.50 0.75 10.31
C ASP A 96 -1.06 0.59 11.74
N LEU A 97 -2.15 -0.15 11.93
CA LEU A 97 -2.68 -0.46 13.26
C LEU A 97 -1.76 -1.39 14.06
N MET A 98 -1.06 -2.30 13.39
CA MET A 98 -0.15 -3.26 14.02
C MET A 98 1.25 -2.70 14.26
N LEU A 99 1.73 -1.77 13.42
CA LEU A 99 3.05 -1.13 13.54
C LEU A 99 2.95 0.37 13.24
N PRO A 100 2.24 1.14 14.09
CA PRO A 100 2.10 2.57 13.91
C PRO A 100 3.43 3.30 14.14
N SER A 101 3.60 4.47 13.52
CA SER A 101 4.73 5.37 13.77
C SER A 101 4.71 6.02 15.17
N ALA A 102 3.53 6.08 15.80
CA ALA A 102 3.33 6.58 17.16
C ALA A 102 3.36 5.45 18.19
N VAL A 103 3.57 5.80 19.46
CA VAL A 103 3.62 4.81 20.54
C VAL A 103 2.25 4.17 20.75
N SER A 104 2.20 2.84 20.70
CA SER A 104 1.00 2.06 21.00
C SER A 104 1.36 0.83 21.83
N TYR A 105 0.84 0.78 23.06
CA TYR A 105 1.04 -0.35 23.98
C TYR A 105 0.24 -1.59 23.54
N GLY A 106 -0.96 -1.40 22.99
CA GLY A 106 -1.76 -2.48 22.42
C GLY A 106 -1.11 -3.08 21.18
N ALA A 107 -0.69 -2.25 20.22
CA ALA A 107 -0.09 -2.73 18.97
C ALA A 107 1.21 -3.53 19.19
N CYS A 108 2.09 -3.09 20.10
CA CYS A 108 3.32 -3.83 20.39
C CYS A 108 3.03 -5.21 21.01
N THR A 109 2.01 -5.31 21.87
CA THR A 109 1.59 -6.58 22.47
C THR A 109 0.89 -7.47 21.44
N ASN A 110 0.07 -6.90 20.55
CA ASN A 110 -0.54 -7.64 19.44
C ASN A 110 0.51 -8.26 18.50
N ARG A 111 1.61 -7.56 18.24
CA ARG A 111 2.74 -8.14 17.49
C ARG A 111 3.33 -9.35 18.22
N ALA A 112 3.50 -9.24 19.55
CA ALA A 112 3.96 -10.38 20.35
C ALA A 112 3.00 -11.58 20.29
N PHE A 113 1.68 -11.34 20.24
CA PHE A 113 0.68 -12.40 20.09
C PHE A 113 0.82 -13.14 18.75
N LEU A 114 0.92 -12.41 17.62
CA LEU A 114 1.10 -13.05 16.32
C LEU A 114 2.44 -13.78 16.19
N LEU A 115 3.51 -13.22 16.75
CA LEU A 115 4.81 -13.87 16.77
C LEU A 115 4.81 -15.12 17.67
N ALA A 116 4.09 -15.09 18.78
CA ALA A 116 3.90 -16.27 19.63
C ALA A 116 3.15 -17.40 18.91
N GLU A 117 2.11 -17.05 18.11
CA GLU A 117 1.44 -18.01 17.22
C GLU A 117 2.42 -18.64 16.22
N ALA A 118 3.21 -17.82 15.55
CA ALA A 118 4.22 -18.27 14.57
C ALA A 118 5.29 -19.17 15.19
N LEU A 119 5.65 -18.93 16.46
CA LEU A 119 6.61 -19.73 17.22
C LEU A 119 5.97 -20.97 17.86
N GLY A 120 4.67 -21.19 17.69
CA GLY A 120 3.92 -22.31 18.26
C GLY A 120 3.81 -22.27 19.78
N CYS A 121 3.72 -21.07 20.38
CA CYS A 121 3.61 -20.89 21.82
C CYS A 121 2.15 -21.03 22.29
N THR A 122 1.97 -21.57 23.49
CA THR A 122 0.65 -21.76 24.11
C THR A 122 0.26 -20.60 25.02
N SER A 123 1.20 -19.71 25.34
CA SER A 123 0.99 -18.55 26.22
C SER A 123 1.97 -17.45 25.92
N VAL A 124 1.56 -16.20 26.25
CA VAL A 124 2.40 -15.02 26.18
C VAL A 124 2.54 -14.41 27.58
N HIS A 125 3.78 -14.20 28.02
CA HIS A 125 4.18 -13.61 29.29
C HIS A 125 4.85 -12.29 28.99
N ARG A 126 4.34 -11.15 29.49
CA ARG A 126 4.85 -9.81 29.16
C ARG A 126 5.64 -9.19 30.30
N ARG A 127 6.76 -8.55 29.93
CA ARG A 127 7.57 -7.66 30.78
C ARG A 127 7.82 -6.35 30.06
N ASP A 128 7.94 -5.27 30.80
CA ASP A 128 8.25 -3.96 30.22
C ASP A 128 9.74 -3.62 30.33
N SER A 129 10.25 -2.76 29.48
CA SER A 129 11.67 -2.40 29.39
C SER A 129 12.24 -1.69 30.62
N ASP A 130 11.36 -1.18 31.50
CA ASP A 130 11.71 -0.57 32.81
C ASP A 130 11.37 -1.49 33.98
N SER A 131 11.15 -2.78 33.75
CA SER A 131 10.87 -3.77 34.81
C SER A 131 12.14 -4.20 35.53
N ARG A 132 12.05 -4.35 36.84
CA ARG A 132 13.07 -5.01 37.68
C ARG A 132 12.41 -6.06 38.56
N TYR A 133 13.09 -7.17 38.77
CA TYR A 133 12.57 -8.22 39.63
C TYR A 133 12.76 -7.91 41.10
N PRO A 134 11.79 -8.26 41.97
CA PRO A 134 12.00 -8.16 43.40
C PRO A 134 13.05 -9.18 43.86
N ASP A 135 13.75 -8.86 44.93
CA ASP A 135 14.76 -9.71 45.55
C ASP A 135 14.27 -10.21 46.91
N ARG A 136 14.52 -11.48 47.20
CA ARG A 136 14.26 -12.08 48.50
C ARG A 136 15.55 -12.73 49.01
N GLY A 137 16.20 -12.06 49.97
CA GLY A 137 17.43 -12.57 50.56
C GLY A 137 18.59 -12.75 49.58
N GLY A 138 18.74 -11.84 48.63
CA GLY A 138 19.83 -11.86 47.65
C GLY A 138 19.50 -12.69 46.39
N THR A 139 18.25 -13.19 46.23
CA THR A 139 17.84 -14.01 45.11
C THR A 139 16.64 -13.36 44.38
N PRO A 140 16.71 -13.10 43.05
CA PRO A 140 15.59 -12.62 42.29
C PRO A 140 14.42 -13.61 42.31
N VAL A 141 13.20 -13.10 42.42
CA VAL A 141 11.99 -13.92 42.35
C VAL A 141 11.20 -13.58 41.10
N PHE A 142 10.95 -14.59 40.28
CA PHE A 142 10.40 -14.42 38.95
C PHE A 142 8.88 -14.71 38.93
N PRO A 143 8.06 -13.79 38.35
CA PRO A 143 6.63 -14.01 38.13
C PRO A 143 6.32 -15.25 37.30
N LEU A 144 7.15 -15.55 36.29
CA LEU A 144 6.98 -16.69 35.39
C LEU A 144 6.78 -18.02 36.10
N HIS A 145 7.30 -18.16 37.33
CA HIS A 145 7.09 -19.37 38.15
C HIS A 145 5.61 -19.62 38.45
N HIS A 146 4.87 -18.62 38.92
CA HIS A 146 3.46 -18.75 39.21
C HIS A 146 2.61 -18.80 37.92
N GLU A 147 3.05 -18.09 36.90
CA GLU A 147 2.41 -18.06 35.58
C GLU A 147 2.42 -19.48 34.96
N LEU A 148 3.57 -20.14 34.96
CA LEU A 148 3.71 -21.50 34.41
C LEU A 148 3.05 -22.58 35.27
N THR A 149 2.89 -22.33 36.57
CA THR A 149 2.22 -23.26 37.47
C THR A 149 0.73 -23.39 37.18
N ALA A 150 0.07 -22.28 36.73
CA ALA A 150 -1.38 -22.19 36.68
C ALA A 150 -1.95 -22.05 35.25
N LEU A 151 -1.29 -21.29 34.36
CA LEU A 151 -1.88 -20.86 33.10
C LEU A 151 -2.19 -22.01 32.14
N GLY A 152 -3.39 -22.01 31.55
CA GLY A 152 -3.88 -22.99 30.60
C GLY A 152 -4.32 -24.32 31.22
N ARG A 153 -4.22 -24.49 32.54
CA ARG A 153 -4.69 -25.69 33.25
C ARG A 153 -6.13 -25.51 33.75
N PRO A 154 -6.92 -26.56 33.84
CA PRO A 154 -8.25 -26.50 34.49
C PRO A 154 -8.17 -25.88 35.89
N ALA A 155 -9.09 -24.98 36.21
CA ALA A 155 -9.07 -24.28 37.50
C ALA A 155 -9.21 -25.22 38.70
N SER A 156 -9.93 -26.34 38.53
CA SER A 156 -10.02 -27.41 39.51
C SER A 156 -8.66 -28.01 39.91
N GLU A 157 -7.76 -28.18 38.93
CA GLU A 157 -6.40 -28.69 39.23
C GLU A 157 -5.54 -27.60 39.89
N VAL A 158 -5.74 -26.33 39.51
CA VAL A 158 -4.97 -25.20 40.05
C VAL A 158 -5.39 -24.86 41.49
N ALA A 159 -6.62 -25.15 41.88
CA ALA A 159 -7.16 -24.85 43.22
C ALA A 159 -6.30 -25.43 44.34
N GLY A 160 -5.68 -26.59 44.12
CA GLY A 160 -4.79 -27.24 45.10
C GLY A 160 -3.35 -26.71 45.11
N LEU A 161 -2.98 -25.85 44.10
CA LEU A 161 -1.63 -25.32 43.93
C LEU A 161 -1.51 -23.86 44.36
N VAL A 162 -2.61 -23.20 44.67
CA VAL A 162 -2.66 -21.79 45.09
C VAL A 162 -2.82 -21.65 46.59
N THR A 163 -2.39 -20.53 47.15
CA THR A 163 -2.54 -20.21 48.58
C THR A 163 -4.02 -20.09 48.98
N ARG A 164 -4.87 -19.60 48.04
CA ARG A 164 -6.29 -19.36 48.27
C ARG A 164 -7.09 -19.50 47.00
N SER A 165 -8.30 -20.09 47.10
CA SER A 165 -9.27 -20.07 46.01
C SER A 165 -10.52 -19.27 46.41
N ARG A 166 -11.00 -18.41 45.48
CA ARG A 166 -12.23 -17.64 45.56
C ARG A 166 -13.07 -17.77 44.28
N LEU A 167 -12.74 -18.75 43.45
CA LEU A 167 -13.42 -18.98 42.20
C LEU A 167 -14.79 -19.59 42.42
N ASP A 168 -15.76 -19.19 41.61
CA ASP A 168 -17.06 -19.84 41.54
C ASP A 168 -16.90 -21.31 41.11
N PRO A 169 -17.40 -22.27 41.86
CA PRO A 169 -17.33 -23.69 41.51
C PRO A 169 -17.87 -24.03 40.12
N ALA A 170 -18.83 -23.28 39.63
CA ALA A 170 -19.36 -23.44 38.26
C ALA A 170 -18.33 -23.19 37.17
N CYS A 171 -17.20 -22.54 37.49
CA CYS A 171 -16.10 -22.28 36.56
C CYS A 171 -14.88 -23.20 36.75
N ALA A 172 -14.99 -24.25 37.59
CA ALA A 172 -13.88 -25.12 37.98
C ALA A 172 -13.24 -25.88 36.80
N ASP A 173 -14.02 -26.26 35.81
CA ASP A 173 -13.54 -26.97 34.61
C ASP A 173 -12.96 -26.06 33.52
N ARG A 174 -13.17 -24.73 33.62
CA ARG A 174 -12.61 -23.78 32.70
C ARG A 174 -11.09 -23.65 32.90
N PRO A 175 -10.30 -23.51 31.82
CA PRO A 175 -8.87 -23.29 31.97
C PRO A 175 -8.57 -21.90 32.54
N VAL A 176 -7.48 -21.81 33.31
CA VAL A 176 -6.96 -20.54 33.80
C VAL A 176 -6.48 -19.71 32.60
N ALA A 177 -7.18 -18.64 32.30
CA ALA A 177 -6.99 -17.81 31.12
C ALA A 177 -5.95 -16.70 31.29
N LEU A 178 -5.73 -16.26 32.54
CA LEU A 178 -4.87 -15.17 32.91
C LEU A 178 -4.17 -15.44 34.25
N VAL A 179 -2.86 -15.14 34.31
CA VAL A 179 -2.10 -15.09 35.55
C VAL A 179 -1.33 -13.79 35.60
N GLY A 180 -1.37 -13.09 36.73
CA GLY A 180 -0.63 -11.84 36.82
C GLY A 180 -0.46 -11.30 38.23
N GLY A 181 0.41 -10.34 38.34
CA GLY A 181 0.67 -9.52 39.50
C GLY A 181 0.66 -8.04 39.15
N SER A 182 0.90 -7.21 40.12
CA SER A 182 1.02 -5.77 39.97
C SER A 182 2.49 -5.36 39.98
N PHE A 183 2.74 -4.11 40.24
CA PHE A 183 4.09 -3.55 40.46
C PHE A 183 4.17 -2.90 41.83
N THR A 184 5.42 -2.67 42.32
CA THR A 184 5.75 -1.88 43.48
C THR A 184 6.73 -0.76 43.08
N GLY A 185 6.89 0.26 43.91
CA GLY A 185 7.84 1.35 43.71
C GLY A 185 7.19 2.59 43.11
N ALA A 186 7.72 3.13 42.01
CA ALA A 186 7.21 4.36 41.41
C ALA A 186 5.79 4.16 40.81
N MET A 187 4.99 5.23 40.79
CA MET A 187 3.63 5.18 40.18
C MET A 187 3.71 4.85 38.68
N SER A 188 2.75 4.13 38.13
CA SER A 188 2.67 3.86 36.67
C SER A 188 2.55 5.13 35.83
N VAL A 189 1.88 6.14 36.36
CA VAL A 189 1.84 7.52 35.83
C VAL A 189 2.49 8.45 36.82
N ASP A 190 3.49 9.24 36.40
CA ASP A 190 4.20 10.16 37.31
C ASP A 190 3.38 11.41 37.60
N LEU A 191 2.52 11.32 38.60
CA LEU A 191 1.67 12.39 39.10
C LEU A 191 2.13 12.92 40.48
N ALA A 192 3.26 12.45 41.00
CA ALA A 192 3.73 12.81 42.32
C ALA A 192 4.03 14.31 42.46
N GLU A 193 4.45 14.98 41.39
CA GLU A 193 4.63 16.42 41.40
C GLU A 193 3.29 17.16 41.50
N MET A 194 2.29 16.74 40.71
CA MET A 194 0.95 17.33 40.75
C MET A 194 0.32 17.18 42.15
N GLU A 195 0.50 16.02 42.78
CA GLU A 195 -0.01 15.76 44.12
C GLU A 195 0.65 16.68 45.17
N ARG A 196 1.94 17.00 45.00
CA ARG A 196 2.65 17.92 45.90
C ARG A 196 2.29 19.40 45.66
N LEU A 197 2.04 19.78 44.41
CA LEU A 197 1.68 21.15 44.04
C LEU A 197 0.28 21.51 44.54
N ASP A 198 -0.69 20.67 44.26
CA ASP A 198 -2.06 20.83 44.72
C ASP A 198 -2.80 19.48 44.84
N PRO A 199 -2.97 18.95 46.07
CA PRO A 199 -3.71 17.71 46.28
C PRO A 199 -5.18 17.70 45.85
N ALA A 200 -5.80 18.88 45.75
CA ALA A 200 -7.19 18.98 45.33
C ALA A 200 -7.31 18.84 43.81
N LEU A 201 -6.46 19.58 43.06
CA LEU A 201 -6.36 19.46 41.61
C LEU A 201 -5.89 18.04 41.20
N TYR A 202 -4.94 17.46 41.95
CA TYR A 202 -4.56 16.03 41.75
C TYR A 202 -5.78 15.11 41.80
N ARG A 203 -6.62 15.25 42.86
CA ARG A 203 -7.82 14.42 42.97
C ARG A 203 -8.83 14.68 41.87
N GLU A 204 -8.96 15.92 41.42
CA GLU A 204 -9.84 16.28 40.29
C GLU A 204 -9.37 15.59 39.00
N VAL A 205 -8.09 15.72 38.68
CA VAL A 205 -7.50 15.15 37.46
C VAL A 205 -7.52 13.61 37.49
N VAL A 206 -7.05 13.00 38.57
CA VAL A 206 -7.09 11.54 38.72
C VAL A 206 -8.52 11.00 38.69
N GLY A 207 -9.47 11.76 39.22
CA GLY A 207 -10.88 11.41 39.17
C GLY A 207 -11.44 11.29 37.76
N LEU A 208 -10.81 11.91 36.74
CA LEU A 208 -11.15 11.75 35.33
C LEU A 208 -10.81 10.36 34.76
N SER A 209 -9.94 9.59 35.42
CA SER A 209 -9.66 8.20 35.04
C SER A 209 -10.77 7.21 35.41
N LEU A 210 -11.74 7.64 36.20
CA LEU A 210 -12.87 6.80 36.60
C LEU A 210 -14.04 6.98 35.63
N PRO A 211 -14.83 5.90 35.39
CA PRO A 211 -16.10 6.03 34.66
C PRO A 211 -17.07 7.00 35.35
N ASP A 212 -17.98 7.57 34.56
CA ASP A 212 -19.07 8.36 35.11
C ASP A 212 -20.04 7.50 35.94
N GLY A 213 -20.60 8.08 36.98
CA GLY A 213 -21.55 7.36 37.84
C GLY A 213 -20.94 6.50 38.96
N VAL A 214 -19.61 6.50 39.13
CA VAL A 214 -18.98 5.87 40.32
C VAL A 214 -19.45 6.57 41.58
N PRO A 215 -20.08 5.83 42.58
CA PRO A 215 -20.56 6.42 43.80
C PRO A 215 -19.43 7.09 44.59
N ASP A 216 -19.71 8.26 45.18
CA ASP A 216 -18.71 9.06 45.93
C ASP A 216 -18.05 8.27 47.06
N VAL A 217 -18.79 7.33 47.68
CA VAL A 217 -18.29 6.45 48.75
C VAL A 217 -17.11 5.61 48.27
N TRP A 218 -17.10 5.18 47.01
CA TRP A 218 -16.02 4.40 46.44
C TRP A 218 -14.98 5.28 45.70
N ARG A 219 -15.40 6.42 45.16
CA ARG A 219 -14.62 7.32 44.34
C ARG A 219 -13.30 7.74 45.03
N ARG A 220 -13.37 8.18 46.28
CA ARG A 220 -12.18 8.60 47.05
C ARG A 220 -11.14 7.49 47.15
N GLY A 221 -11.56 6.28 47.60
CA GLY A 221 -10.64 5.16 47.74
C GLY A 221 -10.07 4.64 46.39
N LEU A 222 -10.79 4.82 45.28
CA LEU A 222 -10.30 4.48 43.95
C LEU A 222 -9.23 5.50 43.50
N ILE A 223 -9.44 6.79 43.73
CA ILE A 223 -8.49 7.85 43.43
C ILE A 223 -7.20 7.67 44.24
N GLU A 224 -7.32 7.33 45.50
CA GLU A 224 -6.14 7.12 46.37
C GLU A 224 -5.26 5.93 45.97
N ARG A 225 -5.84 4.95 45.30
CA ARG A 225 -5.13 3.77 44.79
C ARG A 225 -4.72 3.85 43.31
N ALA A 226 -5.30 4.79 42.59
CA ALA A 226 -5.04 4.92 41.14
C ALA A 226 -3.52 5.08 40.89
N PHE A 227 -3.03 4.35 39.94
CA PHE A 227 -1.64 4.35 39.43
C PHE A 227 -0.56 3.94 40.47
N ARG A 228 -0.92 3.45 41.67
CA ARG A 228 0.05 3.14 42.74
C ARG A 228 0.43 1.65 42.82
N GLY A 229 -0.17 0.78 42.03
CA GLY A 229 0.11 -0.64 42.03
C GLY A 229 -0.15 -1.31 43.36
N ALA A 230 0.75 -2.19 43.78
CA ALA A 230 0.65 -2.94 45.03
C ALA A 230 1.29 -2.22 46.24
N GLY A 231 1.82 -1.02 46.06
CA GLY A 231 2.47 -0.22 47.12
C GLY A 231 3.97 -0.01 46.92
N ALA A 232 4.65 0.47 47.95
CA ALA A 232 6.05 0.88 47.84
C ALA A 232 7.07 -0.24 48.04
N THR A 233 6.71 -1.33 48.72
CA THR A 233 7.66 -2.38 49.13
C THR A 233 7.27 -3.75 48.58
N PRO A 234 8.24 -4.55 48.11
CA PRO A 234 7.99 -5.93 47.70
C PRO A 234 7.48 -6.81 48.87
N SER A 235 6.70 -7.81 48.54
CA SER A 235 6.18 -8.80 49.49
C SER A 235 7.28 -9.77 49.92
N THR A 236 7.28 -10.13 51.21
CA THR A 236 8.22 -11.08 51.80
C THR A 236 7.81 -12.55 51.67
N GLU A 237 6.50 -12.82 51.45
CA GLU A 237 5.94 -14.18 51.37
C GLU A 237 5.25 -14.38 50.02
N ASP A 238 5.32 -15.59 49.46
CA ASP A 238 4.55 -15.95 48.25
C ASP A 238 3.09 -16.17 48.57
N ARG A 239 2.24 -15.47 47.78
CA ARG A 239 0.78 -15.64 47.88
C ARG A 239 0.18 -15.68 46.49
N THR A 240 -0.72 -16.64 46.27
CA THR A 240 -1.45 -16.80 45.04
C THR A 240 -2.94 -16.95 45.32
N THR A 241 -3.80 -16.39 44.48
CA THR A 241 -5.26 -16.47 44.63
C THR A 241 -5.90 -16.81 43.31
N LEU A 242 -6.59 -17.94 43.24
CA LEU A 242 -7.45 -18.31 42.11
C LEU A 242 -8.79 -17.58 42.25
N THR A 243 -9.18 -16.80 41.19
CA THR A 243 -10.37 -15.96 41.25
C THR A 243 -10.76 -15.49 39.81
N HIS A 244 -11.85 -14.78 39.68
CA HIS A 244 -12.06 -13.87 38.51
C HIS A 244 -11.25 -12.61 38.78
N VAL A 245 -10.19 -12.38 37.93
CA VAL A 245 -9.23 -11.34 38.18
C VAL A 245 -9.78 -9.98 37.77
N GLY A 246 -9.93 -9.04 38.70
CA GLY A 246 -10.28 -7.66 38.38
C GLY A 246 -9.11 -6.90 37.77
N ALA A 247 -9.38 -6.05 36.78
CA ALA A 247 -8.37 -5.29 36.05
C ALA A 247 -7.54 -4.32 36.90
N ASP A 248 -8.04 -3.92 38.08
CA ASP A 248 -7.35 -3.06 39.05
C ASP A 248 -6.27 -3.81 39.87
N ARG A 249 -6.11 -5.11 39.66
CA ARG A 249 -5.26 -5.99 40.50
C ARG A 249 -4.00 -6.46 39.77
N VAL A 250 -3.95 -6.30 38.46
CA VAL A 250 -2.86 -6.76 37.59
C VAL A 250 -2.37 -5.60 36.78
N ASP A 251 -1.06 -5.56 36.48
CA ASP A 251 -0.46 -4.60 35.61
C ASP A 251 0.13 -5.29 34.36
N MET A 252 0.12 -4.58 33.25
CA MET A 252 0.57 -5.13 31.96
C MET A 252 2.07 -5.43 31.91
N CYS A 253 2.87 -4.87 32.80
CA CYS A 253 4.29 -5.24 32.95
C CYS A 253 4.50 -6.61 33.63
N ASN A 254 3.42 -7.24 34.17
CA ASN A 254 3.49 -8.44 35.01
C ASN A 254 2.26 -9.34 34.77
N ILE A 255 2.11 -9.81 33.53
CA ILE A 255 0.93 -10.55 33.08
C ILE A 255 1.31 -11.70 32.15
N ALA A 256 0.53 -12.76 32.23
CA ALA A 256 0.54 -13.87 31.29
C ALA A 256 -0.89 -14.17 30.81
N LEU A 257 -1.04 -14.36 29.51
CA LEU A 257 -2.29 -14.68 28.84
C LEU A 257 -2.18 -16.03 28.14
N ASP A 258 -3.23 -16.84 28.27
CA ASP A 258 -3.35 -18.09 27.52
C ASP A 258 -3.76 -17.82 26.06
N ARG A 259 -3.37 -18.71 25.15
CA ARG A 259 -3.71 -18.66 23.73
C ARG A 259 -5.21 -18.56 23.47
N SER A 260 -6.04 -19.15 24.32
CA SER A 260 -7.51 -19.08 24.22
C SER A 260 -8.06 -17.65 24.33
N VAL A 261 -7.28 -16.70 24.90
CA VAL A 261 -7.63 -15.30 25.01
C VAL A 261 -7.04 -14.51 23.84
N TYR A 262 -5.70 -14.40 23.75
CA TYR A 262 -5.05 -13.55 22.78
C TYR A 262 -5.19 -14.05 21.34
N GLY A 263 -5.33 -15.34 21.12
CA GLY A 263 -5.61 -15.92 19.80
C GLY A 263 -7.02 -15.62 19.27
N ARG A 264 -7.92 -15.12 20.13
CA ARG A 264 -9.30 -14.80 19.76
C ARG A 264 -9.58 -13.31 19.64
N VAL A 265 -9.02 -12.49 20.53
CA VAL A 265 -9.27 -11.05 20.59
C VAL A 265 -7.94 -10.31 20.79
N PRO A 266 -7.63 -9.32 19.94
CA PRO A 266 -6.46 -8.45 20.09
C PRO A 266 -6.71 -7.40 21.17
N LEU A 267 -5.66 -6.66 21.52
CA LEU A 267 -5.74 -5.41 22.25
C LEU A 267 -6.10 -4.24 21.33
N PRO A 268 -6.78 -3.19 21.84
CA PRO A 268 -6.99 -1.97 21.08
C PRO A 268 -5.65 -1.37 20.57
N PRO A 269 -5.52 -1.08 19.26
CA PRO A 269 -4.28 -0.57 18.68
C PRO A 269 -4.07 0.93 18.89
N ALA A 270 -4.77 1.52 19.86
CA ALA A 270 -4.77 2.94 20.15
C ALA A 270 -3.36 3.51 20.28
N THR A 271 -3.10 4.64 19.61
CA THR A 271 -1.80 5.32 19.59
C THR A 271 -1.76 6.50 20.54
N ASP A 272 -0.56 6.89 20.99
CA ASP A 272 -0.33 8.06 21.85
C ASP A 272 -1.28 8.15 23.06
N THR A 273 -1.57 6.99 23.67
CA THR A 273 -2.38 6.85 24.87
C THR A 273 -1.76 5.83 25.82
N ILE A 274 -2.21 5.81 27.06
CA ILE A 274 -1.92 4.77 28.04
C ILE A 274 -3.19 3.98 28.35
N GLY A 275 -3.07 2.79 28.91
CA GLY A 275 -4.19 2.01 29.46
C GLY A 275 -5.07 1.28 28.43
N SER A 276 -4.84 1.42 27.13
CA SER A 276 -5.56 0.66 26.10
C SER A 276 -5.26 -0.84 26.16
N ASP A 277 -4.11 -1.22 26.65
CA ASP A 277 -3.63 -2.59 26.77
C ASP A 277 -4.27 -3.37 27.95
N TYR A 278 -5.04 -2.71 28.84
CA TYR A 278 -5.79 -3.37 29.90
C TYR A 278 -7.10 -4.06 29.44
N PHE A 279 -7.47 -3.88 28.19
CA PHE A 279 -8.75 -4.36 27.64
C PHE A 279 -8.99 -5.86 27.88
N LEU A 280 -7.99 -6.72 27.61
CA LEU A 280 -8.15 -8.16 27.80
C LEU A 280 -8.32 -8.58 29.26
N LEU A 281 -7.84 -7.80 30.23
CA LEU A 281 -8.11 -8.01 31.66
C LEU A 281 -9.61 -7.87 31.96
N HIS A 282 -10.24 -6.79 31.46
CA HIS A 282 -11.68 -6.59 31.59
C HIS A 282 -12.48 -7.70 30.91
N LEU A 283 -12.10 -8.05 29.67
CA LEU A 283 -12.78 -9.07 28.89
C LEU A 283 -12.75 -10.44 29.57
N VAL A 284 -11.59 -10.87 30.12
CA VAL A 284 -11.42 -12.12 30.86
C VAL A 284 -12.28 -12.12 32.13
N HIS A 285 -12.30 -11.00 32.87
CA HIS A 285 -13.13 -10.82 34.06
C HIS A 285 -14.62 -10.92 33.73
N ASP A 286 -15.09 -10.17 32.74
CA ASP A 286 -16.50 -10.08 32.37
C ASP A 286 -17.02 -11.39 31.78
N ALA A 287 -16.19 -12.12 31.05
CA ALA A 287 -16.49 -13.46 30.54
C ALA A 287 -16.41 -14.56 31.62
N ARG A 288 -16.14 -14.19 32.90
CA ARG A 288 -16.01 -15.09 34.04
C ARG A 288 -15.00 -16.22 33.80
N LEU A 289 -13.91 -15.94 33.10
CA LEU A 289 -12.80 -16.87 32.92
C LEU A 289 -11.94 -16.91 34.19
N PRO A 290 -11.44 -18.10 34.63
CA PRO A 290 -10.56 -18.20 35.77
C PRO A 290 -9.24 -17.48 35.56
N GLY A 291 -8.72 -16.87 36.64
CA GLY A 291 -7.39 -16.29 36.63
C GLY A 291 -6.71 -16.46 37.99
N VAL A 292 -5.40 -16.31 38.03
CA VAL A 292 -4.60 -16.37 39.27
C VAL A 292 -3.89 -15.05 39.50
N LEU A 293 -4.11 -14.47 40.68
CA LEU A 293 -3.33 -13.35 41.20
C LEU A 293 -2.12 -13.88 41.99
N HIS A 294 -0.94 -13.32 41.77
CA HIS A 294 0.23 -13.55 42.55
C HIS A 294 0.85 -12.24 43.05
N ASN A 295 1.71 -12.30 44.07
CA ASN A 295 2.35 -11.15 44.68
C ASN A 295 3.85 -11.03 44.40
N ARG A 296 4.36 -11.68 43.35
CA ARG A 296 5.70 -11.41 42.79
C ARG A 296 5.59 -10.18 41.89
N HIS A 297 5.46 -9.02 42.55
CA HIS A 297 5.27 -7.74 41.87
C HIS A 297 6.58 -7.26 41.28
N ILE A 298 6.53 -6.78 40.06
CA ILE A 298 7.66 -6.12 39.38
C ILE A 298 7.95 -4.79 40.07
N VAL A 299 9.22 -4.42 40.19
CA VAL A 299 9.62 -3.11 40.72
C VAL A 299 9.65 -2.11 39.58
N ASN A 300 8.77 -1.12 39.63
CA ASN A 300 8.67 -0.03 38.64
C ASN A 300 9.56 1.16 39.06
N TYR A 301 10.21 1.80 38.09
CA TYR A 301 11.00 3.01 38.29
C TYR A 301 10.87 3.95 37.10
N HIS A 302 11.00 5.27 37.35
CA HIS A 302 10.98 6.23 36.27
C HIS A 302 12.36 6.44 35.67
N THR A 303 12.44 6.38 34.33
CA THR A 303 13.65 6.72 33.57
C THR A 303 13.86 8.23 33.49
N GLU A 304 15.10 8.68 33.37
CA GLU A 304 15.44 10.11 33.26
C GLU A 304 14.79 10.80 32.06
N ASN A 305 14.58 10.11 30.96
CA ASN A 305 13.92 10.65 29.75
C ASN A 305 12.49 11.13 30.00
N ARG A 306 11.75 10.55 30.97
CA ARG A 306 10.42 11.02 31.36
C ARG A 306 10.42 12.37 32.07
N ARG A 307 11.57 12.80 32.60
CA ARG A 307 11.75 14.03 33.39
C ARG A 307 12.19 15.24 32.60
N SER A 308 12.62 15.07 31.33
CA SER A 308 12.94 16.18 30.43
C SER A 308 11.65 16.92 30.04
N ASP A 309 11.71 18.23 29.76
CA ASP A 309 10.51 19.02 29.39
C ASP A 309 9.77 18.46 28.16
N ALA A 310 10.52 18.06 27.11
CA ALA A 310 9.92 17.42 25.93
C ALA A 310 9.27 16.06 26.27
N GLY A 311 9.92 15.26 27.11
CA GLY A 311 9.39 13.99 27.60
C GLY A 311 8.14 14.17 28.46
N PHE A 312 8.10 15.24 29.26
CA PHE A 312 6.92 15.59 30.07
C PHE A 312 5.72 15.92 29.18
N LEU A 313 5.86 16.85 28.23
CA LEU A 313 4.75 17.23 27.34
C LEU A 313 4.22 16.04 26.52
N ALA A 314 5.11 15.21 25.97
CA ALA A 314 4.72 14.00 25.25
C ALA A 314 3.96 13.02 26.15
N TYR A 315 4.38 12.91 27.41
CA TYR A 315 3.71 12.03 28.37
C TYR A 315 2.35 12.58 28.81
N GLN A 316 2.24 13.91 29.05
CA GLN A 316 0.97 14.55 29.36
C GLN A 316 -0.03 14.47 28.21
N TRP A 317 0.44 14.51 26.97
CA TRP A 317 -0.40 14.25 25.79
C TRP A 317 -1.05 12.86 25.84
N ARG A 318 -0.25 11.82 26.12
CA ARG A 318 -0.75 10.44 26.23
C ARG A 318 -1.71 10.27 27.40
N PHE A 319 -1.42 10.92 28.53
CA PHE A 319 -2.28 10.91 29.68
C PHE A 319 -3.61 11.63 29.41
N ALA A 320 -3.58 12.80 28.76
CA ALA A 320 -4.78 13.50 28.34
C ALA A 320 -5.63 12.62 27.41
N LYS A 321 -5.06 12.05 26.36
CA LYS A 321 -5.77 11.16 25.45
C LYS A 321 -6.39 9.96 26.19
N PHE A 322 -5.67 9.37 27.13
CA PHE A 322 -6.21 8.30 28.00
C PHE A 322 -7.48 8.78 28.73
N LEU A 323 -7.42 9.92 29.40
CA LEU A 323 -8.58 10.45 30.12
C LEU A 323 -9.79 10.71 29.22
N LEU A 324 -9.55 11.16 27.97
CA LEU A 324 -10.60 11.37 26.97
C LEU A 324 -11.15 10.06 26.41
N SER A 325 -10.37 8.99 26.40
CA SER A 325 -10.80 7.68 25.94
C SER A 325 -11.64 6.91 27.00
N VAL A 326 -11.61 7.33 28.26
CA VAL A 326 -12.36 6.67 29.36
C VAL A 326 -13.83 6.48 29.05
N PRO A 327 -14.61 7.46 28.54
CA PRO A 327 -16.02 7.24 28.22
C PRO A 327 -16.24 6.16 27.16
N HIS A 328 -15.37 6.10 26.15
CA HIS A 328 -15.43 5.11 25.08
C HIS A 328 -15.14 3.70 25.61
N PHE A 329 -14.07 3.53 26.38
CA PHE A 329 -13.76 2.25 27.00
C PHE A 329 -14.82 1.84 28.02
N ALA A 330 -15.34 2.78 28.84
CA ALA A 330 -16.39 2.50 29.80
C ALA A 330 -17.68 2.00 29.12
N HIS A 331 -18.02 2.53 27.94
CA HIS A 331 -19.12 1.99 27.15
C HIS A 331 -18.91 0.53 26.80
N VAL A 332 -17.73 0.18 26.25
CA VAL A 332 -17.41 -1.20 25.88
C VAL A 332 -17.40 -2.11 27.12
N TYR A 333 -16.80 -1.69 28.23
CA TYR A 333 -16.79 -2.45 29.48
C TYR A 333 -18.19 -2.66 30.08
N ALA A 334 -19.08 -1.67 29.99
CA ALA A 334 -20.46 -1.82 30.39
C ALA A 334 -21.21 -2.87 29.54
N ARG A 335 -20.93 -2.90 28.23
CA ARG A 335 -21.51 -3.88 27.31
C ARG A 335 -20.94 -5.28 27.54
N THR A 336 -19.62 -5.44 27.77
CA THR A 336 -19.01 -6.73 28.09
C THR A 336 -19.49 -7.27 29.43
N ALA A 337 -19.54 -6.45 30.47
CA ALA A 337 -20.06 -6.82 31.77
C ALA A 337 -21.55 -7.26 31.73
N ALA A 338 -22.38 -6.55 30.95
CA ALA A 338 -23.78 -6.92 30.76
C ALA A 338 -23.95 -8.24 29.96
N ALA A 339 -23.04 -8.52 29.03
CA ALA A 339 -23.06 -9.76 28.25
C ALA A 339 -22.63 -10.98 29.05
N GLY A 340 -21.67 -10.83 29.97
CA GLY A 340 -21.23 -11.93 30.86
C GLY A 340 -20.89 -13.21 30.11
N ASP A 341 -21.47 -14.33 30.48
CA ASP A 341 -21.26 -15.63 29.83
C ASP A 341 -21.65 -15.65 28.32
N ALA A 342 -22.47 -14.72 27.85
CA ALA A 342 -22.79 -14.60 26.44
C ALA A 342 -21.58 -14.12 25.56
N LEU A 343 -20.50 -13.67 26.20
CA LEU A 343 -19.20 -13.44 25.54
C LEU A 343 -18.53 -14.72 25.09
N LEU A 344 -19.01 -15.89 25.55
CA LEU A 344 -18.46 -17.20 25.18
C LEU A 344 -19.39 -17.90 24.17
N ASP A 345 -18.80 -18.68 23.28
CA ASP A 345 -19.52 -19.61 22.42
C ASP A 345 -19.85 -20.92 23.14
N ALA A 346 -20.47 -21.87 22.44
CA ALA A 346 -20.86 -23.17 23.01
C ALA A 346 -19.65 -24.01 23.48
N ASP A 347 -18.45 -23.72 22.94
CA ASP A 347 -17.21 -24.38 23.33
C ASP A 347 -16.47 -23.65 24.46
N GLY A 348 -17.08 -22.61 25.03
CA GLY A 348 -16.49 -21.78 26.09
C GLY A 348 -15.39 -20.84 25.61
N ARG A 349 -15.34 -20.49 24.30
CA ARG A 349 -14.34 -19.62 23.71
C ARG A 349 -14.91 -18.23 23.51
N LEU A 350 -14.05 -17.19 23.65
CA LEU A 350 -14.43 -15.80 23.41
C LEU A 350 -14.99 -15.57 22.00
N ARG A 351 -16.05 -14.76 21.89
CA ARG A 351 -16.72 -14.34 20.67
C ARG A 351 -16.20 -13.00 20.18
N PRO A 352 -15.27 -12.94 19.22
CA PRO A 352 -14.71 -11.68 18.72
C PRO A 352 -15.77 -10.73 18.15
N GLY A 353 -16.76 -11.27 17.45
CA GLY A 353 -17.82 -10.46 16.82
C GLY A 353 -18.63 -9.61 17.79
N ALA A 354 -18.84 -10.09 19.04
CA ALA A 354 -19.49 -9.29 20.08
C ALA A 354 -18.61 -8.09 20.48
N VAL A 355 -17.30 -8.31 20.64
CA VAL A 355 -16.34 -7.26 20.99
C VAL A 355 -16.27 -6.21 19.88
N ALA A 356 -16.19 -6.64 18.61
CA ALA A 356 -16.19 -5.73 17.46
C ALA A 356 -17.47 -4.89 17.38
N ALA A 357 -18.63 -5.48 17.68
CA ALA A 357 -19.91 -4.75 17.71
C ALA A 357 -19.90 -3.68 18.80
N PHE A 358 -19.45 -4.01 20.03
CA PHE A 358 -19.40 -3.06 21.14
C PHE A 358 -18.39 -1.92 20.89
N ALA A 359 -17.27 -2.21 20.21
CA ALA A 359 -16.30 -1.19 19.82
C ALA A 359 -16.90 -0.22 18.77
N ARG A 360 -17.67 -0.72 17.79
CA ARG A 360 -18.38 0.14 16.82
C ARG A 360 -19.45 1.00 17.51
N GLU A 361 -20.28 0.40 18.38
CA GLU A 361 -21.27 1.14 19.17
C GLU A 361 -20.59 2.29 19.95
N SER A 362 -19.42 2.03 20.55
CA SER A 362 -18.65 3.03 21.28
C SER A 362 -18.11 4.16 20.39
N ALA A 363 -17.67 3.83 19.17
CA ALA A 363 -17.23 4.84 18.20
C ALA A 363 -18.34 5.82 17.78
N ASP A 364 -19.60 5.40 17.89
CA ASP A 364 -20.78 6.20 17.54
C ASP A 364 -21.36 6.98 18.73
N THR A 365 -20.77 6.87 19.94
CA THR A 365 -21.25 7.58 21.13
C THR A 365 -20.96 9.08 21.06
N ASP A 366 -21.78 9.88 21.79
CA ASP A 366 -21.62 11.34 21.88
C ASP A 366 -20.28 11.71 22.54
N PRO A 367 -19.44 12.54 21.92
CA PRO A 367 -18.16 12.98 22.46
C PRO A 367 -18.28 13.97 23.63
N ALA A 368 -19.47 14.36 24.04
CA ALA A 368 -19.71 15.35 25.11
C ALA A 368 -19.00 14.97 26.43
N GLY A 369 -18.98 13.68 26.79
CA GLY A 369 -18.26 13.19 27.96
C GLY A 369 -16.75 13.41 27.88
N SER A 370 -16.14 13.12 26.75
CA SER A 370 -14.71 13.37 26.49
C SER A 370 -14.40 14.88 26.46
N ALA A 371 -15.28 15.68 25.85
CA ALA A 371 -15.13 17.14 25.81
C ALA A 371 -15.21 17.76 27.21
N ALA A 372 -16.10 17.28 28.08
CA ALA A 372 -16.20 17.73 29.46
C ALA A 372 -14.94 17.40 30.27
N ARG A 373 -14.37 16.20 30.08
CA ARG A 373 -13.09 15.79 30.72
C ARG A 373 -11.94 16.68 30.28
N LEU A 374 -11.86 17.00 28.99
CA LEU A 374 -10.82 17.90 28.49
C LEU A 374 -10.95 19.31 29.08
N ALA A 375 -12.18 19.82 29.26
CA ALA A 375 -12.39 21.12 29.89
C ALA A 375 -11.97 21.13 31.36
N VAL A 376 -12.18 20.05 32.09
CA VAL A 376 -11.70 19.91 33.47
C VAL A 376 -10.17 19.85 33.51
N LEU A 377 -9.57 19.06 32.64
CA LEU A 377 -8.12 18.90 32.55
C LEU A 377 -7.44 20.24 32.21
N ASP A 378 -7.93 20.97 31.21
CA ASP A 378 -7.41 22.28 30.81
C ASP A 378 -7.43 23.27 31.99
N ARG A 379 -8.59 23.40 32.68
CA ARG A 379 -8.73 24.26 33.82
C ARG A 379 -7.79 23.90 34.97
N SER A 380 -7.70 22.61 35.31
CA SER A 380 -6.83 22.12 36.40
C SER A 380 -5.36 22.33 36.09
N TYR A 381 -4.94 22.11 34.84
CA TYR A 381 -3.56 22.31 34.42
C TYR A 381 -3.16 23.78 34.38
N ARG A 382 -4.06 24.67 33.93
CA ARG A 382 -3.84 26.15 34.01
C ARG A 382 -3.71 26.61 35.44
N ALA A 383 -4.49 26.06 36.36
CA ALA A 383 -4.43 26.40 37.77
C ALA A 383 -3.11 25.91 38.44
N LEU A 384 -2.55 24.79 38.01
CA LEU A 384 -1.25 24.30 38.46
C LEU A 384 -0.09 25.19 37.98
N GLY A 385 -0.22 25.82 36.83
CA GLY A 385 0.79 26.71 36.24
C GLY A 385 2.06 25.98 35.73
N GLY A 386 3.08 26.77 35.39
CA GLY A 386 4.36 26.25 34.91
C GLY A 386 4.19 25.30 33.72
N ARG A 387 4.96 24.21 33.67
CA ARG A 387 4.91 23.22 32.56
C ARG A 387 3.55 22.54 32.38
N TYR A 388 2.66 22.58 33.38
CA TYR A 388 1.28 22.12 33.23
C TYR A 388 0.45 23.10 32.41
N ALA A 389 0.67 24.41 32.52
CA ALA A 389 0.03 25.39 31.67
C ALA A 389 0.47 25.23 30.21
N ASP A 390 1.75 24.93 29.95
CA ASP A 390 2.26 24.64 28.60
C ASP A 390 1.54 23.40 28.01
N ALA A 391 1.28 22.39 28.84
CA ALA A 391 0.51 21.22 28.42
C ALA A 391 -0.96 21.57 28.12
N ALA A 392 -1.58 22.46 28.91
CA ALA A 392 -2.94 22.94 28.66
C ALA A 392 -3.01 23.71 27.32
N ASP A 393 -2.02 24.54 27.02
CA ASP A 393 -1.94 25.25 25.73
C ASP A 393 -1.80 24.27 24.55
N LEU A 394 -1.00 23.22 24.70
CA LEU A 394 -0.89 22.15 23.72
C LEU A 394 -2.23 21.43 23.48
N PHE A 395 -2.97 21.13 24.56
CA PHE A 395 -4.28 20.49 24.44
C PHE A 395 -5.30 21.40 23.78
N ALA A 396 -5.31 22.68 24.11
CA ALA A 396 -6.21 23.68 23.53
C ALA A 396 -5.95 23.85 22.03
N ALA A 397 -4.67 23.94 21.63
CA ALA A 397 -4.27 24.05 20.23
C ALA A 397 -4.68 22.84 19.38
N HIS A 398 -4.82 21.65 19.98
CA HIS A 398 -5.11 20.39 19.29
C HIS A 398 -6.38 19.70 19.79
N ARG A 399 -7.31 20.47 20.35
CA ARG A 399 -8.56 19.99 20.97
C ARG A 399 -9.31 18.98 20.10
N ASP A 400 -9.64 19.39 18.88
CA ASP A 400 -10.50 18.60 17.99
C ASP A 400 -9.77 17.31 17.53
N ARG A 401 -8.47 17.39 17.33
CA ARG A 401 -7.64 16.23 17.02
C ARG A 401 -7.63 15.21 18.16
N LEU A 402 -7.49 15.66 19.40
CA LEU A 402 -7.51 14.79 20.58
C LEU A 402 -8.84 14.05 20.72
N LEU A 403 -9.95 14.79 20.61
CA LEU A 403 -11.30 14.23 20.71
C LEU A 403 -11.60 13.25 19.58
N ALA A 404 -11.24 13.61 18.35
CA ALA A 404 -11.41 12.73 17.19
C ALA A 404 -10.55 11.45 17.32
N ALA A 405 -9.30 11.56 17.78
CA ALA A 405 -8.41 10.42 17.96
C ALA A 405 -8.91 9.43 19.03
N ALA A 406 -9.43 9.93 20.17
CA ALA A 406 -9.99 9.08 21.22
C ALA A 406 -11.20 8.27 20.73
N ARG A 407 -12.00 8.86 19.83
CA ARG A 407 -13.14 8.19 19.20
C ARG A 407 -12.73 7.19 18.10
N SER A 408 -11.79 7.58 17.23
CA SER A 408 -11.34 6.72 16.12
C SER A 408 -10.65 5.44 16.60
N ASP A 409 -10.00 5.45 17.77
CA ASP A 409 -9.36 4.28 18.36
C ASP A 409 -10.34 3.09 18.49
N MET A 410 -11.64 3.35 18.72
CA MET A 410 -12.65 2.29 18.82
C MET A 410 -13.04 1.71 17.47
N ALA A 411 -13.13 2.53 16.43
CA ALA A 411 -13.37 2.06 15.07
C ALA A 411 -12.18 1.24 14.56
N ASP A 412 -10.97 1.69 14.83
CA ASP A 412 -9.72 0.99 14.50
C ASP A 412 -9.62 -0.35 15.25
N PHE A 413 -10.04 -0.37 16.50
CA PHE A 413 -10.10 -1.61 17.28
C PHE A 413 -11.07 -2.62 16.67
N ALA A 414 -12.25 -2.20 16.24
CA ALA A 414 -13.22 -3.08 15.58
C ALA A 414 -12.67 -3.68 14.28
N VAL A 415 -11.97 -2.88 13.46
CA VAL A 415 -11.29 -3.35 12.23
C VAL A 415 -10.27 -4.44 12.56
N LEU A 416 -9.45 -4.23 13.59
CA LEU A 416 -8.44 -5.20 13.98
C LEU A 416 -9.06 -6.50 14.55
N VAL A 417 -10.15 -6.40 15.33
CA VAL A 417 -10.88 -7.58 15.83
C VAL A 417 -11.43 -8.42 14.69
N ASP A 418 -12.00 -7.79 13.66
CA ASP A 418 -12.53 -8.50 12.49
C ASP A 418 -11.44 -9.22 11.69
N ALA A 419 -10.26 -8.64 11.59
CA ALA A 419 -9.12 -9.23 10.89
C ALA A 419 -8.41 -10.30 11.72
N TRP A 420 -8.59 -10.32 13.05
CA TRP A 420 -7.71 -11.03 13.98
C TRP A 420 -7.66 -12.54 13.78
N ALA A 421 -8.79 -13.18 13.52
CA ALA A 421 -8.84 -14.63 13.31
C ALA A 421 -7.99 -15.08 12.11
N ALA A 422 -8.10 -14.34 11.00
CA ALA A 422 -7.31 -14.62 9.81
C ALA A 422 -5.82 -14.33 10.05
N LEU A 423 -5.49 -13.23 10.75
CA LEU A 423 -4.10 -12.91 11.09
C LEU A 423 -3.46 -13.97 11.98
N THR A 424 -4.15 -14.45 13.04
CA THR A 424 -3.61 -15.47 13.94
C THR A 424 -3.44 -16.81 13.26
N GLU A 425 -4.39 -17.21 12.41
CA GLU A 425 -4.27 -18.44 11.62
C GLU A 425 -3.05 -18.38 10.70
N GLN A 426 -2.91 -17.30 9.92
CA GLN A 426 -1.79 -17.17 8.97
C GLN A 426 -0.45 -16.92 9.67
N ALA A 427 -0.43 -16.30 10.84
CA ALA A 427 0.78 -16.18 11.64
C ALA A 427 1.38 -17.55 11.96
N GLY A 428 0.56 -18.54 12.34
CA GLY A 428 1.01 -19.91 12.60
C GLY A 428 1.69 -20.60 11.41
N HIS A 429 1.52 -20.07 10.19
CA HIS A 429 2.12 -20.56 8.96
C HIS A 429 3.24 -19.66 8.42
N THR A 430 3.59 -18.57 9.13
CA THR A 430 4.58 -17.59 8.70
C THR A 430 5.86 -17.73 9.52
N PRO A 431 7.04 -17.90 8.92
CA PRO A 431 8.31 -18.02 9.64
C PRO A 431 8.68 -16.69 10.32
N VAL A 432 9.18 -16.77 11.55
CA VAL A 432 9.53 -15.58 12.38
C VAL A 432 10.94 -15.07 12.10
N ARG A 433 11.85 -15.94 11.66
CA ARG A 433 13.27 -15.59 11.57
C ARG A 433 13.71 -15.36 10.14
N VAL A 434 14.11 -14.12 9.89
CA VAL A 434 14.87 -13.73 8.71
C VAL A 434 16.16 -13.10 9.20
N THR A 435 17.31 -13.74 8.92
CA THR A 435 18.60 -13.10 9.14
C THR A 435 18.86 -12.16 7.97
N ARG A 436 18.83 -10.86 8.21
CA ARG A 436 19.10 -9.84 7.21
C ARG A 436 20.56 -9.44 7.25
N THR A 437 21.27 -9.69 6.16
CA THR A 437 22.63 -9.19 5.94
C THR A 437 22.68 -8.33 4.70
N THR A 438 23.69 -7.47 4.61
CA THR A 438 23.87 -6.57 3.47
C THR A 438 25.22 -6.83 2.83
N SER A 439 25.23 -7.11 1.54
CA SER A 439 26.43 -7.24 0.73
C SER A 439 26.53 -6.08 -0.25
N THR A 440 27.71 -5.50 -0.40
CA THR A 440 27.96 -4.45 -1.41
C THR A 440 28.64 -5.06 -2.63
N VAL A 441 27.98 -5.01 -3.77
CA VAL A 441 28.58 -5.36 -5.05
C VAL A 441 29.32 -4.13 -5.59
N ARG A 442 30.62 -4.26 -5.77
CA ARG A 442 31.48 -3.23 -6.37
C ARG A 442 31.88 -3.66 -7.77
N ALA A 443 31.53 -2.86 -8.75
CA ALA A 443 31.84 -3.10 -10.16
C ALA A 443 32.79 -2.02 -10.67
N GLU A 444 34.03 -2.40 -10.99
CA GLU A 444 35.05 -1.52 -11.52
C GLU A 444 35.29 -1.88 -12.98
N ALA A 445 34.75 -1.08 -13.89
CA ALA A 445 34.91 -1.27 -15.34
C ALA A 445 36.21 -0.62 -15.88
N GLY A 446 36.88 0.16 -15.06
CA GLY A 446 38.07 0.92 -15.46
C GLY A 446 37.78 2.13 -16.36
N GLY A 447 38.86 2.84 -16.74
CA GLY A 447 38.72 4.03 -17.56
C GLY A 447 38.35 5.29 -16.78
N HIS A 448 37.71 6.25 -17.45
CA HIS A 448 37.22 7.51 -16.86
C HIS A 448 35.74 7.69 -17.07
N GLU A 449 35.16 8.61 -16.34
CA GLU A 449 33.76 9.02 -16.49
C GLU A 449 33.47 9.45 -17.93
N ARG A 450 32.37 8.98 -18.48
CA ARG A 450 31.89 9.37 -19.81
C ARG A 450 30.50 10.01 -19.68
N ARG A 451 30.28 11.04 -20.49
CA ARG A 451 29.03 11.80 -20.48
C ARG A 451 28.51 11.96 -21.92
N GLY A 452 27.20 12.12 -22.03
CA GLY A 452 26.55 12.40 -23.27
C GLY A 452 25.07 12.66 -23.12
N PRO A 453 24.35 13.02 -24.19
CA PRO A 453 22.92 13.22 -24.13
C PRO A 453 22.20 11.92 -23.72
N VAL A 454 21.02 12.04 -23.15
CA VAL A 454 20.13 10.90 -22.94
C VAL A 454 19.62 10.35 -24.27
N THR A 455 19.33 9.04 -24.34
CA THR A 455 18.65 8.45 -25.51
C THR A 455 17.18 8.90 -25.56
N LEU A 456 16.53 8.70 -26.72
CA LEU A 456 15.10 9.00 -26.89
C LEU A 456 14.24 8.21 -25.87
N GLY A 457 14.59 6.94 -25.61
CA GLY A 457 13.90 6.11 -24.63
C GLY A 457 14.15 6.58 -23.19
N GLN A 458 15.40 6.92 -22.84
CA GLN A 458 15.73 7.49 -21.53
C GLN A 458 14.95 8.79 -21.28
N ALA A 459 14.96 9.72 -22.22
CA ALA A 459 14.22 10.99 -22.12
C ALA A 459 12.73 10.77 -21.90
N ASN A 460 12.14 9.78 -22.58
CA ASN A 460 10.73 9.41 -22.40
C ASN A 460 10.48 8.86 -21.00
N MET A 461 11.28 7.90 -20.53
CA MET A 461 11.11 7.29 -19.20
C MET A 461 11.38 8.26 -18.06
N ILE A 462 12.41 9.09 -18.16
CA ILE A 462 12.71 10.15 -17.18
C ILE A 462 11.49 11.07 -17.01
N ARG A 463 10.88 11.48 -18.10
CA ARG A 463 9.69 12.31 -18.06
C ARG A 463 8.51 11.62 -17.34
N CYS A 464 8.32 10.34 -17.56
CA CYS A 464 7.31 9.57 -16.87
C CYS A 464 7.63 9.42 -15.37
N ILE A 465 8.89 9.12 -15.02
CA ILE A 465 9.35 9.00 -13.62
C ILE A 465 9.14 10.30 -12.83
N LEU A 466 9.33 11.47 -13.50
CA LEU A 466 9.12 12.76 -12.85
C LEU A 466 7.64 13.15 -12.67
N ARG A 467 6.73 12.43 -13.32
CA ARG A 467 5.28 12.67 -13.27
C ARG A 467 4.53 11.66 -12.42
N ASP A 468 4.89 10.39 -12.55
CA ASP A 468 4.13 9.26 -12.04
C ASP A 468 4.81 8.68 -10.77
N GLU A 469 4.07 7.94 -9.96
CA GLU A 469 4.57 7.33 -8.73
C GLU A 469 5.60 6.21 -9.00
N PRO A 470 6.56 5.99 -8.08
CA PRO A 470 7.62 5.00 -8.27
C PRO A 470 7.14 3.58 -8.54
N ASP A 471 6.05 3.16 -7.91
CA ASP A 471 5.45 1.84 -8.09
C ASP A 471 4.77 1.65 -9.45
N GLN A 472 4.46 2.74 -10.16
CA GLN A 472 3.98 2.71 -11.54
C GLN A 472 5.15 2.67 -12.54
N MET A 473 6.28 3.30 -12.19
CA MET A 473 7.38 3.56 -13.14
C MET A 473 8.59 2.66 -12.98
N ASN A 474 8.98 2.29 -11.76
CA ASN A 474 10.07 1.33 -11.61
C ASN A 474 9.63 -0.06 -12.08
N ILE A 475 10.54 -0.82 -12.61
CA ILE A 475 10.29 -2.21 -13.02
C ILE A 475 10.89 -3.18 -12.02
N HIS A 476 10.34 -4.38 -11.95
CA HIS A 476 10.85 -5.44 -11.07
C HIS A 476 10.81 -6.79 -11.77
N ASP A 477 11.60 -7.72 -11.26
CA ASP A 477 11.63 -9.12 -11.71
C ASP A 477 12.13 -10.01 -10.58
N VAL A 478 11.87 -11.31 -10.71
CA VAL A 478 12.35 -12.35 -9.80
C VAL A 478 13.10 -13.41 -10.60
N TRP A 479 14.37 -13.59 -10.25
CA TRP A 479 15.25 -14.53 -10.95
C TRP A 479 15.48 -15.77 -10.07
N PRO A 480 15.10 -16.95 -10.54
CA PRO A 480 15.43 -18.20 -9.83
C PRO A 480 16.93 -18.45 -9.86
N VAL A 481 17.49 -18.75 -8.72
CA VAL A 481 18.93 -19.12 -8.62
C VAL A 481 19.10 -20.60 -8.89
N PRO A 482 20.01 -21.02 -9.77
CA PRO A 482 20.35 -22.44 -9.94
C PRO A 482 20.78 -23.08 -8.62
N SER A 483 20.40 -24.35 -8.41
CA SER A 483 20.60 -25.05 -7.13
C SER A 483 22.07 -25.29 -6.74
N ASP A 484 22.97 -25.19 -7.69
CA ASP A 484 24.42 -25.38 -7.55
C ASP A 484 25.18 -24.07 -7.34
N ALA A 485 24.50 -22.91 -7.50
CA ALA A 485 25.11 -21.61 -7.30
C ALA A 485 25.16 -21.23 -5.81
N THR A 486 26.25 -20.60 -5.42
CA THR A 486 26.42 -20.00 -4.08
C THR A 486 25.99 -18.53 -4.04
N THR A 487 25.82 -18.00 -2.83
CA THR A 487 25.59 -16.54 -2.65
C THR A 487 26.71 -15.71 -3.29
N GLN A 488 27.96 -16.19 -3.23
CA GLN A 488 29.09 -15.49 -3.83
C GLN A 488 29.01 -15.49 -5.36
N ASP A 489 28.60 -16.60 -5.97
CA ASP A 489 28.43 -16.70 -7.44
C ASP A 489 27.35 -15.72 -7.92
N VAL A 490 26.23 -15.59 -7.18
CA VAL A 490 25.18 -14.60 -7.45
C VAL A 490 25.71 -13.17 -7.45
N LEU A 491 26.49 -12.81 -6.42
CA LEU A 491 27.10 -11.48 -6.29
C LEU A 491 28.14 -11.21 -7.39
N ASP A 492 28.94 -12.21 -7.74
CA ASP A 492 29.96 -12.13 -8.77
C ASP A 492 29.35 -11.98 -10.18
N ALA A 493 28.26 -12.71 -10.45
CA ALA A 493 27.51 -12.55 -11.69
C ALA A 493 26.86 -11.17 -11.81
N LEU A 494 26.29 -10.62 -10.73
CA LEU A 494 25.77 -9.24 -10.71
C LEU A 494 26.89 -8.21 -10.93
N ARG A 495 28.06 -8.42 -10.34
CA ARG A 495 29.25 -7.60 -10.56
C ARG A 495 29.67 -7.63 -12.03
N ALA A 496 29.73 -8.82 -12.64
CA ALA A 496 30.11 -8.99 -14.04
C ALA A 496 29.14 -8.25 -14.98
N LEU A 497 27.83 -8.34 -14.75
CA LEU A 497 26.83 -7.58 -15.48
C LEU A 497 27.05 -6.07 -15.34
N ALA A 498 27.31 -5.57 -14.14
CA ALA A 498 27.52 -4.15 -13.90
C ALA A 498 28.84 -3.62 -14.51
N VAL A 499 29.87 -4.45 -14.56
CA VAL A 499 31.11 -4.13 -15.29
C VAL A 499 30.87 -4.05 -16.78
N ARG A 500 30.10 -5.02 -17.32
CA ARG A 500 29.81 -5.18 -18.73
C ARG A 500 28.92 -4.10 -19.31
N HIS A 501 27.84 -3.77 -18.61
CA HIS A 501 26.78 -2.88 -19.10
C HIS A 501 26.85 -1.47 -18.53
N ASP A 502 27.15 -0.51 -19.38
CA ASP A 502 27.18 0.92 -19.04
C ASP A 502 25.87 1.38 -18.36
N ALA A 503 24.72 0.85 -18.80
CA ALA A 503 23.41 1.19 -18.26
C ALA A 503 23.33 1.00 -16.73
N LEU A 504 23.96 -0.06 -16.19
CA LEU A 504 23.96 -0.35 -14.74
C LEU A 504 24.90 0.55 -13.94
N ARG A 505 25.73 1.36 -14.62
CA ARG A 505 26.65 2.34 -14.02
C ARG A 505 26.30 3.77 -14.40
N THR A 506 25.06 3.97 -14.91
CA THR A 506 24.59 5.26 -15.41
C THR A 506 23.74 5.98 -14.37
N THR A 507 24.01 7.27 -14.19
CA THR A 507 23.20 8.23 -13.45
C THR A 507 22.83 9.39 -14.38
N PHE A 508 21.85 10.21 -13.95
CA PHE A 508 21.29 11.29 -14.77
C PHE A 508 21.38 12.63 -14.04
N PRO A 509 22.56 13.30 -14.05
CA PRO A 509 22.76 14.56 -13.34
C PRO A 509 21.83 15.66 -13.87
N HIS A 510 21.24 16.42 -12.95
CA HIS A 510 20.40 17.56 -13.30
C HIS A 510 20.30 18.57 -12.15
N PRO A 511 20.14 19.86 -12.45
CA PRO A 511 19.80 20.85 -11.43
C PRO A 511 18.43 20.57 -10.82
N ALA A 512 18.28 20.87 -9.54
CA ALA A 512 17.01 20.72 -8.85
C ALA A 512 15.85 21.39 -9.61
N GLY A 513 14.73 20.71 -9.76
CA GLY A 513 13.54 21.19 -10.46
C GLY A 513 13.60 21.11 -11.99
N THR A 514 14.66 20.54 -12.57
CA THR A 514 14.78 20.36 -14.03
C THR A 514 14.82 18.87 -14.39
N ALA A 515 14.40 18.54 -15.63
CA ALA A 515 14.53 17.19 -16.13
C ALA A 515 15.96 16.90 -16.61
N PRO A 516 16.54 15.71 -16.30
CA PRO A 516 17.83 15.30 -16.85
C PRO A 516 17.85 15.31 -18.38
N ARG A 517 18.92 15.86 -18.94
CA ARG A 517 19.21 15.84 -20.38
C ARG A 517 20.51 15.14 -20.73
N GLU A 518 21.27 14.78 -19.72
CA GLU A 518 22.57 14.14 -19.82
C GLU A 518 22.56 12.82 -19.05
N GLN A 519 23.23 11.82 -19.58
CA GLN A 519 23.60 10.60 -18.89
C GLN A 519 25.10 10.61 -18.58
N ARG A 520 25.43 10.11 -17.39
CA ARG A 520 26.79 10.00 -16.89
C ARG A 520 27.09 8.53 -16.58
N VAL A 521 28.05 7.96 -17.29
CA VAL A 521 28.52 6.58 -17.06
C VAL A 521 29.76 6.64 -16.18
N ALA A 522 29.65 6.11 -14.98
CA ALA A 522 30.75 6.05 -14.02
C ALA A 522 31.73 4.91 -14.35
N PRO A 523 33.05 5.10 -14.09
CA PRO A 523 34.03 4.03 -14.24
C PRO A 523 33.85 2.90 -13.23
N ALA A 524 33.20 3.19 -12.11
CA ALA A 524 32.87 2.22 -11.08
C ALA A 524 31.45 2.47 -10.58
N ALA A 525 30.78 1.40 -10.15
CA ALA A 525 29.48 1.45 -9.51
C ALA A 525 29.48 0.57 -8.25
N HIS A 526 28.63 0.90 -7.31
CA HIS A 526 28.36 0.04 -6.17
C HIS A 526 26.86 0.01 -5.93
N PHE A 527 26.33 -1.15 -5.61
CA PHE A 527 24.95 -1.29 -5.18
C PHE A 527 24.82 -2.36 -4.10
N THR A 528 23.81 -2.19 -3.31
CA THR A 528 23.56 -3.01 -2.15
C THR A 528 22.67 -4.19 -2.52
N VAL A 529 23.08 -5.40 -2.15
CA VAL A 529 22.26 -6.59 -2.17
C VAL A 529 21.89 -6.94 -0.73
N THR A 530 20.60 -6.89 -0.41
CA THR A 530 20.10 -7.38 0.87
C THR A 530 19.96 -8.89 0.79
N VAL A 531 20.62 -9.62 1.66
CA VAL A 531 20.49 -11.09 1.77
C VAL A 531 19.55 -11.39 2.92
N LEU A 532 18.44 -12.06 2.61
CA LEU A 532 17.46 -12.54 3.60
C LEU A 532 17.61 -14.05 3.73
N ASP A 533 18.23 -14.50 4.82
CA ASP A 533 18.41 -15.93 5.09
C ASP A 533 17.31 -16.44 6.01
N HIS A 534 16.59 -17.44 5.54
CA HIS A 534 15.46 -18.07 6.22
C HIS A 534 15.82 -19.48 6.70
N ASP A 535 15.40 -19.86 7.89
CA ASP A 535 15.43 -21.25 8.31
C ASP A 535 14.44 -22.10 7.49
N GLU A 536 13.24 -21.54 7.24
CA GLU A 536 12.19 -22.10 6.42
C GLU A 536 11.50 -21.00 5.63
N LEU A 537 11.25 -21.25 4.35
CA LEU A 537 10.53 -20.32 3.47
C LEU A 537 9.01 -20.61 3.50
N PRO A 538 8.17 -19.62 3.15
CA PRO A 538 6.77 -19.86 2.84
C PRO A 538 6.60 -20.95 1.79
N THR A 539 5.46 -21.66 1.81
CA THR A 539 5.16 -22.72 0.83
C THR A 539 5.21 -22.24 -0.61
N ASP A 540 4.84 -20.97 -0.85
CA ASP A 540 4.98 -20.28 -2.13
C ASP A 540 6.12 -19.26 -2.05
N ASP A 541 7.34 -19.77 -2.11
CA ASP A 541 8.57 -18.98 -2.01
C ASP A 541 8.79 -18.05 -3.21
N ALA A 542 8.30 -18.43 -4.40
CA ALA A 542 8.33 -17.58 -5.58
C ALA A 542 7.45 -16.33 -5.41
N ARG A 543 6.26 -16.50 -4.89
CA ARG A 543 5.36 -15.38 -4.56
C ARG A 543 5.97 -14.47 -3.49
N TYR A 544 6.59 -15.02 -2.48
CA TYR A 544 7.30 -14.26 -1.47
C TYR A 544 8.42 -13.40 -2.08
N ALA A 545 9.23 -13.97 -2.98
CA ALA A 545 10.26 -13.22 -3.69
C ALA A 545 9.65 -12.10 -4.58
N GLU A 546 8.51 -12.37 -5.21
CA GLU A 546 7.78 -11.38 -6.01
C GLU A 546 7.29 -10.20 -5.14
N GLU A 547 6.81 -10.46 -3.93
CA GLU A 547 6.40 -9.42 -2.98
C GLU A 547 7.58 -8.55 -2.55
N LEU A 548 8.75 -9.13 -2.31
CA LEU A 548 9.99 -8.40 -2.02
C LEU A 548 10.45 -7.53 -3.21
N ALA A 549 10.33 -8.03 -4.44
CA ALA A 549 10.66 -7.26 -5.63
C ALA A 549 9.71 -6.08 -5.83
N ARG A 550 8.42 -6.26 -5.59
CA ARG A 550 7.41 -5.19 -5.62
C ARG A 550 7.66 -4.14 -4.54
N GLU A 551 8.06 -4.57 -3.34
CA GLU A 551 8.42 -3.65 -2.26
C GLU A 551 9.64 -2.79 -2.64
N ALA A 552 10.69 -3.41 -3.17
CA ALA A 552 11.88 -2.70 -3.64
C ALA A 552 11.55 -1.69 -4.75
N ARG A 553 10.54 -1.97 -5.59
CA ARG A 553 10.05 -1.11 -6.67
C ARG A 553 9.39 0.18 -6.17
N ARG A 554 8.72 0.15 -5.01
CA ARG A 554 8.01 1.31 -4.44
C ARG A 554 8.94 2.45 -4.03
N THR A 555 10.20 2.16 -3.77
CA THR A 555 11.15 3.19 -3.36
C THR A 555 11.66 3.95 -4.59
N PRO A 556 11.59 5.30 -4.63
CA PRO A 556 12.08 6.09 -5.77
C PRO A 556 13.59 5.95 -5.94
N PHE A 557 14.06 5.93 -7.19
CA PHE A 557 15.47 6.11 -7.51
C PHE A 557 15.80 7.59 -7.66
N ARG A 558 16.82 8.07 -6.96
CA ARG A 558 17.38 9.41 -7.16
C ARG A 558 18.24 9.38 -8.43
N LEU A 559 17.71 9.95 -9.51
CA LEU A 559 18.29 9.82 -10.85
C LEU A 559 19.74 10.30 -10.94
N ASP A 560 20.12 11.31 -10.16
CA ASP A 560 21.46 11.91 -10.14
C ASP A 560 22.47 11.13 -9.26
N HIS A 561 21.99 10.28 -8.37
CA HIS A 561 22.79 9.62 -7.35
C HIS A 561 22.77 8.09 -7.39
N ASP A 562 21.58 7.50 -7.49
CA ASP A 562 21.42 6.07 -7.30
C ASP A 562 21.79 5.32 -8.59
N PHE A 563 22.59 4.26 -8.46
CA PHE A 563 22.72 3.30 -9.55
C PHE A 563 21.41 2.53 -9.73
N PRO A 564 21.07 2.15 -10.96
CA PRO A 564 19.70 1.82 -11.32
C PRO A 564 19.24 0.41 -10.96
N LEU A 565 19.82 -0.21 -9.92
CA LEU A 565 19.47 -1.57 -9.50
C LEU A 565 19.42 -1.69 -7.98
N ARG A 566 18.39 -2.32 -7.47
CA ARG A 566 18.25 -2.80 -6.09
C ARG A 566 17.97 -4.28 -6.11
N ALA A 567 18.59 -5.03 -5.19
CA ALA A 567 18.48 -6.48 -5.17
C ALA A 567 18.26 -7.00 -3.75
N VAL A 568 17.40 -8.01 -3.65
CA VAL A 568 17.17 -8.81 -2.44
C VAL A 568 17.41 -10.27 -2.81
N LEU A 569 18.39 -10.89 -2.19
CA LEU A 569 18.68 -12.31 -2.36
C LEU A 569 18.00 -13.09 -1.24
N VAL A 570 17.09 -13.97 -1.61
CA VAL A 570 16.39 -14.86 -0.69
C VAL A 570 17.16 -16.17 -0.60
N THR A 571 17.59 -16.52 0.61
CA THR A 571 18.32 -17.76 0.87
C THR A 571 17.57 -18.60 1.90
N ARG A 572 17.82 -19.90 1.88
CA ARG A 572 17.35 -20.85 2.88
C ARG A 572 18.54 -21.59 3.46
N ARG A 573 18.86 -21.32 4.74
CA ARG A 573 20.02 -21.88 5.44
C ARG A 573 21.33 -21.68 4.65
N GLY A 574 21.50 -20.47 4.15
CA GLY A 574 22.65 -20.06 3.34
C GLY A 574 22.57 -20.43 1.86
N THR A 575 21.62 -21.27 1.43
CA THR A 575 21.45 -21.65 0.02
C THR A 575 20.59 -20.63 -0.71
N PRO A 576 21.10 -19.93 -1.76
CA PRO A 576 20.34 -18.95 -2.50
C PRO A 576 19.26 -19.61 -3.37
N LEU A 577 18.06 -19.03 -3.41
CA LEU A 577 16.93 -19.58 -4.14
C LEU A 577 16.33 -18.56 -5.13
N TRP A 578 16.19 -17.31 -4.70
CA TRP A 578 15.57 -16.27 -5.50
C TRP A 578 16.34 -14.96 -5.39
N LEU A 579 16.52 -14.28 -6.51
CA LEU A 579 17.02 -12.91 -6.59
C LEU A 579 15.86 -12.00 -7.00
N ALA A 580 15.33 -11.27 -6.04
CA ALA A 580 14.28 -10.26 -6.24
C ALA A 580 14.92 -8.93 -6.61
N LEU A 581 14.51 -8.32 -7.71
CA LEU A 581 15.12 -7.11 -8.28
C LEU A 581 14.11 -5.99 -8.49
N ALA A 582 14.56 -4.77 -8.24
CA ALA A 582 13.92 -3.56 -8.76
C ALA A 582 14.93 -2.75 -9.57
N ALA A 583 14.50 -2.24 -10.71
CA ALA A 583 15.34 -1.49 -11.62
C ALA A 583 14.68 -0.15 -11.99
N CYS A 584 15.54 0.88 -12.14
CA CYS A 584 15.12 2.19 -12.61
C CYS A 584 14.79 2.14 -14.10
N HIS A 585 13.57 2.54 -14.46
CA HIS A 585 13.12 2.51 -15.85
C HIS A 585 13.87 3.49 -16.76
N ALA A 586 14.58 4.50 -16.19
CA ALA A 586 15.46 5.38 -16.95
C ALA A 586 16.71 4.67 -17.50
N ALA A 587 17.11 3.52 -16.91
CA ALA A 587 18.28 2.77 -17.34
C ALA A 587 17.95 1.45 -18.04
N THR A 588 16.77 0.88 -17.75
CA THR A 588 16.34 -0.43 -18.28
C THR A 588 14.87 -0.41 -18.64
N ASP A 589 14.45 -1.28 -19.55
CA ASP A 589 13.06 -1.64 -19.78
C ASP A 589 12.85 -3.16 -19.55
N GLY A 590 11.62 -3.63 -19.66
CA GLY A 590 11.32 -5.05 -19.44
C GLY A 590 12.13 -5.99 -20.34
N SER A 591 12.34 -5.62 -21.62
CA SER A 591 13.18 -6.42 -22.54
C SER A 591 14.66 -6.39 -22.13
N ALA A 592 15.16 -5.24 -21.66
CA ALA A 592 16.54 -5.13 -21.17
C ALA A 592 16.73 -5.96 -19.89
N LEU A 593 15.73 -5.95 -18.98
CA LEU A 593 15.78 -6.75 -17.76
C LEU A 593 15.76 -8.25 -18.06
N ALA A 594 14.97 -8.68 -19.06
CA ALA A 594 14.98 -10.06 -19.56
C ALA A 594 16.36 -10.49 -20.11
N LEU A 595 17.01 -9.61 -20.86
CA LEU A 595 18.35 -9.86 -21.37
C LEU A 595 19.39 -9.94 -20.23
N LEU A 596 19.29 -9.07 -19.24
CA LEU A 596 20.16 -9.11 -18.07
C LEU A 596 19.99 -10.43 -17.31
N ARG A 597 18.77 -10.93 -17.18
CA ARG A 597 18.50 -12.25 -16.59
C ARG A 597 19.13 -13.39 -17.40
N GLU A 598 18.96 -13.37 -18.73
CA GLU A 598 19.57 -14.36 -19.62
C GLU A 598 21.10 -14.40 -19.46
N GLU A 599 21.74 -13.22 -19.48
CA GLU A 599 23.19 -13.10 -19.31
C GLU A 599 23.64 -13.49 -17.88
N TRP A 600 22.87 -13.15 -16.86
CA TRP A 600 23.13 -13.53 -15.47
C TRP A 600 23.10 -15.06 -15.29
N LEU A 601 22.09 -15.74 -15.85
CA LEU A 601 22.02 -17.21 -15.83
C LEU A 601 23.17 -17.86 -16.61
N ALA A 602 23.55 -17.28 -17.74
CA ALA A 602 24.69 -17.76 -18.52
C ALA A 602 26.01 -17.61 -17.73
N LEU A 603 26.19 -16.52 -16.98
CA LEU A 603 27.36 -16.32 -16.10
C LEU A 603 27.39 -17.32 -14.96
N LEU A 604 26.26 -17.60 -14.31
CA LEU A 604 26.17 -18.61 -13.27
C LEU A 604 26.51 -20.04 -13.80
N ALA A 605 26.15 -20.29 -15.04
CA ALA A 605 26.51 -21.57 -15.72
C ALA A 605 27.96 -21.59 -16.27
N GLY A 606 28.76 -20.55 -16.00
CA GLY A 606 30.15 -20.46 -16.53
C GLY A 606 30.24 -20.20 -18.01
N GLY A 607 29.13 -19.77 -18.66
CA GLY A 607 29.07 -19.51 -20.10
C GLY A 607 29.73 -18.20 -20.51
N ALA A 608 30.18 -18.14 -21.77
CA ALA A 608 30.68 -16.91 -22.38
C ALA A 608 29.53 -16.07 -22.92
N LEU A 609 29.62 -14.77 -22.73
CA LEU A 609 28.61 -13.83 -23.24
C LEU A 609 29.04 -13.22 -24.59
N PRO A 610 28.10 -12.99 -25.54
CA PRO A 610 28.39 -12.31 -26.81
C PRO A 610 28.76 -10.84 -26.57
N ASP A 611 29.51 -10.23 -27.48
CA ASP A 611 29.91 -8.83 -27.35
C ASP A 611 28.73 -7.88 -27.21
N VAL A 612 28.94 -6.76 -26.47
CA VAL A 612 27.94 -5.70 -26.33
C VAL A 612 27.87 -4.91 -27.63
N ALA A 613 26.74 -5.00 -28.33
CA ALA A 613 26.62 -4.43 -29.68
C ALA A 613 26.50 -2.90 -29.67
N VAL A 614 25.70 -2.32 -28.78
CA VAL A 614 25.45 -0.86 -28.70
C VAL A 614 25.27 -0.45 -27.25
N THR A 615 26.06 0.55 -26.81
CA THR A 615 25.90 1.15 -25.48
C THR A 615 24.89 2.31 -25.50
N PRO A 616 24.30 2.70 -24.37
CA PRO A 616 23.38 3.85 -24.30
C PRO A 616 23.99 5.16 -24.84
N LEU A 617 25.27 5.43 -24.56
CA LEU A 617 25.97 6.62 -25.08
C LEU A 617 26.14 6.58 -26.61
N ALA A 618 26.52 5.43 -27.16
CA ALA A 618 26.64 5.26 -28.61
C ALA A 618 25.28 5.42 -29.31
N LEU A 619 24.22 4.83 -28.70
CA LEU A 619 22.85 4.99 -29.21
C LEU A 619 22.41 6.46 -29.21
N ALA A 620 22.64 7.16 -28.09
CA ALA A 620 22.27 8.58 -27.98
C ALA A 620 22.98 9.45 -29.06
N ALA A 621 24.26 9.19 -29.31
CA ALA A 621 24.99 9.88 -30.35
C ALA A 621 24.40 9.61 -31.75
N GLU A 622 23.98 8.38 -32.04
CA GLU A 622 23.32 8.03 -33.29
C GLU A 622 21.93 8.71 -33.42
N GLU A 623 21.17 8.73 -32.34
CA GLU A 623 19.84 9.35 -32.30
C GLU A 623 19.88 10.87 -32.47
N ALA A 624 20.93 11.51 -31.94
CA ALA A 624 21.19 12.93 -32.11
C ALA A 624 21.69 13.27 -33.53
N GLY A 625 22.14 12.26 -34.27
CA GLY A 625 22.63 12.45 -35.63
C GLY A 625 21.52 12.71 -36.67
N PRO A 626 21.88 13.09 -37.92
CA PRO A 626 20.89 13.46 -38.95
C PRO A 626 19.87 12.35 -39.26
N ALA A 627 20.25 11.08 -39.20
CA ALA A 627 19.35 9.95 -39.45
C ALA A 627 18.35 9.76 -38.31
N GLY A 628 18.81 9.87 -37.06
CA GLY A 628 17.98 9.81 -35.88
C GLY A 628 16.96 10.95 -35.81
N THR A 629 17.41 12.17 -36.11
CA THR A 629 16.56 13.37 -36.19
C THR A 629 15.44 13.19 -37.24
N ARG A 630 15.80 12.74 -38.46
CA ARG A 630 14.78 12.48 -39.50
C ARG A 630 13.78 11.41 -39.11
N MET A 631 14.24 10.35 -38.42
CA MET A 631 13.38 9.28 -37.90
C MET A 631 12.39 9.84 -36.84
N SER A 632 12.87 10.60 -35.87
CA SER A 632 12.04 11.25 -34.86
C SER A 632 11.01 12.20 -35.51
N GLU A 633 11.40 13.01 -36.45
CA GLU A 633 10.50 13.89 -37.18
C GLU A 633 9.42 13.16 -37.99
N ALA A 634 9.75 12.00 -38.58
CA ALA A 634 8.77 11.18 -39.28
C ALA A 634 7.73 10.60 -38.26
N SER A 635 8.21 10.21 -37.09
CA SER A 635 7.34 9.76 -35.99
C SER A 635 6.40 10.87 -35.51
N LEU A 636 6.94 12.09 -35.31
CA LEU A 636 6.12 13.24 -34.92
C LEU A 636 5.04 13.57 -35.96
N ARG A 637 5.38 13.51 -37.29
CA ARG A 637 4.38 13.70 -38.34
C ARG A 637 3.30 12.62 -38.35
N HIS A 638 3.65 11.36 -38.04
CA HIS A 638 2.69 10.28 -37.94
C HIS A 638 1.71 10.53 -36.79
N TRP A 639 2.22 10.85 -35.59
CA TRP A 639 1.41 11.21 -34.44
C TRP A 639 0.50 12.42 -34.72
N GLN A 640 1.06 13.49 -35.27
CA GLN A 640 0.32 14.72 -35.57
C GLN A 640 -0.86 14.46 -36.53
N ARG A 641 -0.65 13.62 -37.54
CA ARG A 641 -1.74 13.23 -38.45
C ARG A 641 -2.88 12.55 -37.70
N ILE A 642 -2.59 11.56 -36.83
CA ILE A 642 -3.60 10.85 -36.03
C ILE A 642 -4.31 11.81 -35.09
N LEU A 643 -3.55 12.67 -34.41
CA LEU A 643 -4.09 13.64 -33.46
C LEU A 643 -4.97 14.70 -34.11
N ARG A 644 -4.73 15.03 -35.38
CA ARG A 644 -5.55 15.98 -36.13
C ARG A 644 -6.85 15.39 -36.69
N THR A 645 -6.90 14.09 -36.96
CA THR A 645 -8.01 13.46 -37.68
C THR A 645 -8.80 12.44 -36.85
N GLY A 646 -8.18 11.84 -35.90
CA GLY A 646 -8.82 10.83 -35.02
C GLY A 646 -9.55 11.42 -33.82
N PRO A 647 -10.32 10.61 -33.06
CA PRO A 647 -10.86 11.01 -31.78
C PRO A 647 -9.72 11.33 -30.81
N GLN A 648 -9.88 12.39 -30.00
CA GLN A 648 -8.89 12.79 -29.01
C GLN A 648 -9.00 11.94 -27.73
N ALA A 649 -10.18 11.38 -27.48
CA ALA A 649 -10.46 10.39 -26.46
C ALA A 649 -11.33 9.29 -27.08
N MET A 650 -11.09 8.04 -26.71
CA MET A 650 -11.96 6.93 -27.11
C MET A 650 -13.28 6.99 -26.33
N PHE A 651 -13.21 7.35 -25.05
CA PHE A 651 -14.36 7.43 -24.15
C PHE A 651 -14.63 8.91 -23.80
N ALA A 652 -15.77 9.41 -24.26
CA ALA A 652 -16.16 10.82 -24.05
C ALA A 652 -16.84 11.04 -22.70
N GLU A 653 -17.28 10.00 -22.03
CA GLU A 653 -17.95 10.06 -20.73
C GLU A 653 -17.00 10.59 -19.65
N PRO A 654 -17.50 11.34 -18.65
CA PRO A 654 -16.66 11.88 -17.57
C PRO A 654 -15.87 10.79 -16.86
N ALA A 655 -14.64 11.11 -16.43
CA ALA A 655 -13.89 10.25 -15.54
C ALA A 655 -14.41 10.41 -14.09
N ALA A 656 -14.39 9.34 -13.32
CA ALA A 656 -14.80 9.39 -11.92
C ALA A 656 -13.87 10.28 -11.07
N HIS A 657 -12.58 10.33 -11.38
CA HIS A 657 -11.56 11.00 -10.58
C HIS A 657 -10.48 11.68 -11.45
N GLY A 658 -10.84 12.73 -12.19
CA GLY A 658 -9.86 13.51 -12.96
C GLY A 658 -9.20 12.71 -14.10
N THR A 659 -7.86 12.76 -14.19
CA THR A 659 -7.09 12.09 -15.26
C THR A 659 -6.58 10.70 -14.86
N GLU A 660 -6.71 10.31 -13.61
CA GLU A 660 -6.27 9.01 -13.09
C GLU A 660 -7.45 8.07 -12.88
N THR A 661 -7.21 6.79 -13.16
CA THR A 661 -8.19 5.72 -12.96
C THR A 661 -7.72 4.77 -11.87
N HIS A 662 -8.52 4.63 -10.80
CA HIS A 662 -8.31 3.59 -9.79
C HIS A 662 -9.21 2.40 -10.11
N ALA A 663 -8.62 1.31 -10.58
CA ALA A 663 -9.37 0.16 -11.10
C ALA A 663 -8.82 -1.16 -10.59
N PRO A 664 -9.69 -2.14 -10.26
CA PRO A 664 -9.28 -3.50 -9.99
C PRO A 664 -8.81 -4.19 -11.29
N CYS A 665 -7.90 -5.16 -11.15
CA CYS A 665 -7.43 -5.96 -12.27
C CYS A 665 -8.43 -7.07 -12.58
N LEU A 666 -8.90 -7.16 -13.83
CA LEU A 666 -9.61 -8.32 -14.35
C LEU A 666 -8.62 -9.20 -15.11
N THR A 667 -8.41 -10.42 -14.66
CA THR A 667 -7.58 -11.42 -15.36
C THR A 667 -8.48 -12.38 -16.11
N LEU A 668 -8.20 -12.55 -17.41
CA LEU A 668 -8.76 -13.58 -18.28
C LEU A 668 -7.74 -14.72 -18.46
N ARG A 669 -8.15 -15.96 -18.26
CA ARG A 669 -7.41 -17.18 -18.64
C ARG A 669 -8.31 -18.06 -19.49
N SER A 670 -7.87 -18.44 -20.70
CA SER A 670 -8.72 -19.24 -21.59
C SER A 670 -7.92 -20.15 -22.53
N ARG A 671 -8.11 -21.46 -22.42
CA ARG A 671 -7.60 -22.43 -23.40
C ARG A 671 -8.35 -22.32 -24.72
N ARG A 672 -9.68 -22.22 -24.65
CA ARG A 672 -10.51 -22.10 -25.86
C ARG A 672 -10.19 -20.81 -26.62
N GLY A 673 -9.93 -19.70 -25.92
CA GLY A 673 -9.48 -18.45 -26.53
C GLY A 673 -8.13 -18.56 -27.23
N ALA A 674 -7.15 -19.26 -26.62
CA ALA A 674 -5.86 -19.54 -27.26
C ALA A 674 -6.02 -20.41 -28.52
N HIS A 675 -6.84 -21.47 -28.44
CA HIS A 675 -7.11 -22.34 -29.58
C HIS A 675 -7.82 -21.59 -30.71
N ALA A 676 -8.83 -20.77 -30.38
CA ALA A 676 -9.53 -19.94 -31.35
C ALA A 676 -8.60 -18.91 -32.03
N LEU A 677 -7.72 -18.29 -31.24
CA LEU A 677 -6.70 -17.37 -31.74
C LEU A 677 -5.77 -18.03 -32.76
N ALA A 678 -5.26 -19.23 -32.42
CA ALA A 678 -4.38 -20.00 -33.30
C ALA A 678 -5.11 -20.40 -34.61
N ARG A 679 -6.34 -20.89 -34.53
CA ARG A 679 -7.15 -21.25 -35.70
C ARG A 679 -7.48 -20.04 -36.58
N THR A 680 -7.81 -18.90 -35.95
CA THR A 680 -8.03 -17.66 -36.72
C THR A 680 -6.78 -17.21 -37.45
N ALA A 681 -5.62 -17.27 -36.77
CA ALA A 681 -4.35 -16.95 -37.36
C ALA A 681 -4.01 -17.88 -38.55
N GLU A 682 -4.23 -19.20 -38.40
CA GLU A 682 -4.04 -20.18 -39.46
C GLU A 682 -4.98 -19.93 -40.65
N ARG A 683 -6.28 -19.73 -40.38
CA ARG A 683 -7.30 -19.46 -41.43
C ARG A 683 -6.99 -18.21 -42.24
N THR A 684 -6.52 -17.14 -41.56
CA THR A 684 -6.31 -15.82 -42.20
C THR A 684 -4.87 -15.58 -42.66
N GLY A 685 -3.90 -16.43 -42.27
CA GLY A 685 -2.48 -16.24 -42.53
C GLY A 685 -1.85 -15.08 -41.78
N ALA A 686 -2.53 -14.56 -40.74
CA ALA A 686 -2.07 -13.44 -39.94
C ALA A 686 -1.32 -13.93 -38.68
N LEU A 687 -0.47 -13.06 -38.09
CA LEU A 687 0.16 -13.37 -36.79
C LEU A 687 -0.86 -13.36 -35.65
N PRO A 688 -0.78 -14.30 -34.69
CA PRO A 688 -1.68 -14.33 -33.53
C PRO A 688 -1.77 -12.97 -32.81
N SER A 689 -0.66 -12.26 -32.60
CA SER A 689 -0.63 -10.93 -31.98
C SER A 689 -1.44 -9.89 -32.77
N THR A 690 -1.38 -9.94 -34.12
CA THR A 690 -2.18 -9.04 -34.98
C THR A 690 -3.64 -9.38 -34.92
N VAL A 691 -4.00 -10.67 -34.93
CA VAL A 691 -5.40 -11.11 -34.79
C VAL A 691 -5.98 -10.66 -33.45
N LEU A 692 -5.26 -10.89 -32.38
CA LEU A 692 -5.68 -10.50 -31.02
C LEU A 692 -5.87 -8.98 -30.89
N LEU A 693 -4.87 -8.19 -31.33
CA LEU A 693 -4.96 -6.72 -31.34
C LEU A 693 -6.15 -6.23 -32.17
N THR A 694 -6.37 -6.82 -33.35
CA THR A 694 -7.49 -6.45 -34.23
C THR A 694 -8.82 -6.73 -33.57
N ALA A 695 -9.01 -7.91 -32.97
CA ALA A 695 -10.22 -8.29 -32.27
C ALA A 695 -10.49 -7.36 -31.06
N TRP A 696 -9.45 -7.06 -30.29
CA TRP A 696 -9.54 -6.14 -29.16
C TRP A 696 -9.89 -4.72 -29.62
N CYS A 697 -9.23 -4.17 -30.67
CA CYS A 697 -9.55 -2.86 -31.23
C CYS A 697 -10.98 -2.78 -31.78
N ALA A 698 -11.47 -3.83 -32.44
CA ALA A 698 -12.84 -3.90 -32.92
C ALA A 698 -13.85 -3.77 -31.77
N LEU A 699 -13.65 -4.51 -30.69
CA LEU A 699 -14.53 -4.46 -29.51
C LEU A 699 -14.45 -3.12 -28.78
N VAL A 700 -13.26 -2.56 -28.61
CA VAL A 700 -13.09 -1.25 -27.96
C VAL A 700 -13.76 -0.14 -28.80
N ALA A 701 -13.57 -0.14 -30.12
CA ALA A 701 -14.22 0.81 -31.01
C ALA A 701 -15.76 0.64 -30.96
N HIS A 702 -16.23 -0.60 -30.97
CA HIS A 702 -17.65 -0.92 -30.84
C HIS A 702 -18.25 -0.43 -29.53
N ARG A 703 -17.58 -0.75 -28.39
CA ARG A 703 -17.99 -0.29 -27.06
C ARG A 703 -18.01 1.22 -26.94
N ALA A 704 -16.99 1.89 -27.49
CA ALA A 704 -16.86 3.35 -27.48
C ALA A 704 -17.80 4.04 -28.49
N GLY A 705 -18.43 3.29 -29.40
CA GLY A 705 -19.23 3.84 -30.51
C GLY A 705 -18.38 4.73 -31.43
N GLN A 706 -17.11 4.41 -31.60
CA GLN A 706 -16.16 5.18 -32.41
C GLN A 706 -15.85 4.45 -33.72
N PRO A 707 -15.78 5.14 -34.88
CA PRO A 707 -15.42 4.52 -36.16
C PRO A 707 -13.93 4.29 -36.34
N VAL A 708 -13.12 4.87 -35.45
CA VAL A 708 -11.65 4.73 -35.45
C VAL A 708 -11.21 4.39 -34.03
N CYS A 709 -10.52 3.28 -33.87
CA CYS A 709 -9.86 2.94 -32.61
C CYS A 709 -8.48 3.61 -32.58
N VAL A 710 -8.28 4.52 -31.60
CA VAL A 710 -6.97 5.13 -31.34
C VAL A 710 -6.42 4.50 -30.06
N VAL A 711 -5.26 3.84 -30.18
CA VAL A 711 -4.67 3.08 -29.08
C VAL A 711 -3.15 3.28 -29.05
N ALA A 712 -2.62 3.41 -27.83
CA ALA A 712 -1.18 3.42 -27.60
C ALA A 712 -0.69 1.97 -27.43
N LEU A 713 0.35 1.62 -28.18
CA LEU A 713 0.99 0.31 -28.17
C LEU A 713 2.43 0.49 -27.65
N PRO A 714 2.70 0.23 -26.35
CA PRO A 714 4.09 0.18 -25.88
C PRO A 714 4.88 -0.86 -26.69
N THR A 715 6.03 -0.45 -27.22
CA THR A 715 6.84 -1.33 -28.07
C THR A 715 8.30 -1.27 -27.69
N SER A 716 8.97 -2.44 -27.68
CA SER A 716 10.36 -2.58 -27.27
C SER A 716 11.37 -1.88 -28.18
N ASN A 717 11.00 -1.50 -29.41
CA ASN A 717 11.88 -0.90 -30.41
C ASN A 717 13.16 -1.68 -30.73
N ARG A 718 13.17 -3.01 -30.48
CA ARG A 718 14.31 -3.92 -30.71
C ARG A 718 14.21 -4.65 -32.04
N PHE A 719 13.49 -4.10 -33.03
CA PHE A 719 13.30 -4.73 -34.33
C PHE A 719 14.57 -4.84 -35.21
N ARG A 720 15.61 -4.06 -34.89
CA ARG A 720 16.90 -4.14 -35.61
C ARG A 720 17.84 -5.09 -34.86
N SER A 721 18.45 -6.05 -35.53
CA SER A 721 19.33 -7.06 -34.93
C SER A 721 20.40 -6.45 -34.02
N ARG A 722 20.99 -5.32 -34.39
CA ARG A 722 22.01 -4.63 -33.59
C ARG A 722 21.48 -4.06 -32.25
N LEU A 723 20.17 -3.74 -32.17
CA LEU A 723 19.52 -3.25 -30.94
C LEU A 723 18.90 -4.38 -30.12
N ALA A 724 18.80 -5.58 -30.66
CA ALA A 724 18.14 -6.70 -30.04
C ALA A 724 18.68 -7.02 -28.62
N ARG A 725 19.98 -6.85 -28.43
CA ARG A 725 20.66 -7.10 -27.13
C ARG A 725 21.13 -5.82 -26.41
N THR A 726 20.56 -4.67 -26.74
CA THR A 726 20.93 -3.40 -26.08
C THR A 726 20.28 -3.30 -24.70
N ILE A 727 21.09 -3.06 -23.68
CA ILE A 727 20.61 -2.75 -22.32
C ILE A 727 20.43 -1.24 -22.20
N ALA A 728 19.21 -0.81 -22.42
CA ALA A 728 18.72 0.57 -22.28
C ALA A 728 17.19 0.55 -22.36
N PRO A 729 16.47 1.57 -21.87
CA PRO A 729 15.07 1.72 -22.18
C PRO A 729 14.92 2.16 -23.65
N LEU A 730 14.44 1.27 -24.48
CA LEU A 730 14.10 1.57 -25.88
C LEU A 730 12.57 1.69 -26.07
N SER A 731 11.80 1.27 -25.07
CA SER A 731 10.35 1.25 -25.14
C SER A 731 9.78 2.66 -25.23
N GLN A 732 8.92 2.86 -26.25
CA GLN A 732 8.09 4.05 -26.42
C GLN A 732 6.76 3.63 -27.04
N ASP A 733 5.74 4.48 -26.94
CA ASP A 733 4.43 4.19 -27.52
C ASP A 733 4.43 4.30 -29.04
N ALA A 734 3.93 3.28 -29.71
CA ALA A 734 3.46 3.41 -31.08
C ALA A 734 1.98 3.84 -31.04
N LEU A 735 1.61 4.92 -31.68
CA LEU A 735 0.21 5.33 -31.77
C LEU A 735 -0.43 4.70 -33.01
N LEU A 736 -1.41 3.81 -32.75
CA LEU A 736 -2.22 3.18 -33.79
C LEU A 736 -3.56 3.90 -33.92
N ALA A 737 -3.99 4.18 -35.16
CA ALA A 737 -5.36 4.53 -35.47
C ALA A 737 -5.88 3.50 -36.46
N LEU A 738 -6.87 2.71 -36.07
CA LEU A 738 -7.47 1.66 -36.86
C LEU A 738 -8.91 2.04 -37.21
N ASP A 739 -9.16 2.26 -38.52
CA ASP A 739 -10.51 2.55 -39.05
C ASP A 739 -11.35 1.26 -39.08
N THR A 740 -12.45 1.24 -38.33
CA THR A 740 -13.35 0.09 -38.24
C THR A 740 -14.54 0.16 -39.19
N ARG A 741 -14.59 1.14 -40.08
CA ARG A 741 -15.63 1.31 -41.13
C ARG A 741 -15.42 0.36 -42.28
N VAL A 742 -15.22 -0.91 -42.01
CA VAL A 742 -15.11 -1.99 -42.99
C VAL A 742 -16.17 -3.05 -42.68
N PRO A 743 -16.60 -3.85 -43.69
CA PRO A 743 -17.73 -4.71 -43.49
C PRO A 743 -17.50 -5.90 -42.57
N THR A 744 -16.28 -6.44 -42.51
CA THR A 744 -15.99 -7.70 -41.85
C THR A 744 -14.71 -7.67 -41.06
N PHE A 745 -14.54 -8.62 -40.15
CA PHE A 745 -13.37 -8.81 -39.33
C PHE A 745 -12.10 -9.09 -40.16
N ASP A 746 -12.20 -9.95 -41.19
CA ASP A 746 -11.07 -10.26 -42.07
C ASP A 746 -10.63 -9.03 -42.88
N ALA A 747 -11.58 -8.18 -43.31
CA ALA A 747 -11.26 -6.91 -43.94
C ALA A 747 -10.53 -5.95 -42.98
N LEU A 748 -10.97 -5.92 -41.70
CA LEU A 748 -10.30 -5.14 -40.65
C LEU A 748 -8.90 -5.67 -40.38
N LEU A 749 -8.73 -6.97 -40.31
CA LEU A 749 -7.44 -7.63 -40.05
C LEU A 749 -6.40 -7.31 -41.14
N ARG A 750 -6.81 -7.29 -42.41
CA ARG A 750 -5.91 -6.86 -43.52
C ARG A 750 -5.46 -5.42 -43.35
N THR A 751 -6.34 -4.51 -42.94
CA THR A 751 -5.99 -3.11 -42.68
C THR A 751 -5.13 -2.95 -41.41
N ALA A 752 -5.41 -3.69 -40.37
CA ALA A 752 -4.71 -3.67 -39.09
C ALA A 752 -3.22 -4.03 -39.26
N TRP A 753 -2.89 -5.02 -40.07
CA TRP A 753 -1.50 -5.39 -40.38
C TRP A 753 -0.66 -4.18 -40.84
N GLY A 754 -1.12 -3.50 -41.91
CA GLY A 754 -0.41 -2.33 -42.44
C GLY A 754 -0.35 -1.16 -41.45
N ALA A 755 -1.46 -0.91 -40.75
CA ALA A 755 -1.57 0.16 -39.77
C ALA A 755 -0.64 -0.06 -38.57
N THR A 756 -0.58 -1.28 -38.05
CA THR A 756 0.26 -1.67 -36.90
C THR A 756 1.74 -1.58 -37.27
N LEU A 757 2.13 -2.12 -38.43
CA LEU A 757 3.50 -2.02 -38.93
C LEU A 757 3.94 -0.54 -39.13
N ASN A 758 3.02 0.30 -39.62
CA ASN A 758 3.26 1.72 -39.75
C ASN A 758 3.40 2.42 -38.40
N ALA A 759 2.58 2.07 -37.41
CA ALA A 759 2.67 2.60 -36.06
C ALA A 759 4.03 2.23 -35.42
N TYR A 760 4.45 0.96 -35.50
CA TYR A 760 5.74 0.51 -34.97
C TYR A 760 6.94 1.20 -35.64
N ARG A 761 6.89 1.50 -36.94
CA ARG A 761 7.93 2.27 -37.61
C ARG A 761 8.07 3.69 -37.06
N HIS A 762 7.03 4.25 -36.48
CA HIS A 762 6.95 5.61 -35.96
C HIS A 762 6.86 5.68 -34.44
N SER A 763 7.41 4.70 -33.75
CA SER A 763 7.41 4.61 -32.28
C SER A 763 8.67 5.15 -31.61
N ARG A 764 9.63 5.72 -32.39
CA ARG A 764 10.85 6.33 -31.83
C ARG A 764 10.82 7.84 -32.10
N PHE A 765 10.75 8.62 -31.05
CA PHE A 765 10.56 10.06 -31.10
C PHE A 765 11.24 10.78 -29.93
N ASP A 766 11.55 12.06 -30.13
CA ASP A 766 11.89 12.96 -29.04
C ASP A 766 10.64 13.26 -28.20
N ALA A 767 10.67 12.85 -26.94
CA ALA A 767 9.51 12.96 -26.06
C ALA A 767 9.10 14.43 -25.80
N GLN A 768 10.07 15.34 -25.66
CA GLN A 768 9.77 16.76 -25.42
C GLN A 768 9.07 17.36 -26.64
N ARG A 769 9.62 17.14 -27.82
CA ARG A 769 9.04 17.63 -29.10
C ARG A 769 7.65 17.01 -29.37
N LEU A 770 7.46 15.74 -28.98
CA LEU A 770 6.13 15.10 -29.06
C LEU A 770 5.10 15.85 -28.22
N TRP A 771 5.41 16.13 -26.96
CA TRP A 771 4.47 16.80 -26.06
C TRP A 771 4.24 18.27 -26.45
N ASP A 772 5.25 18.96 -26.95
CA ASP A 772 5.09 20.30 -27.51
C ASP A 772 4.14 20.27 -28.72
N MET A 773 4.28 19.29 -29.61
CA MET A 773 3.39 19.05 -30.74
C MET A 773 1.97 18.68 -30.31
N ILE A 774 1.81 17.80 -29.26
CA ILE A 774 0.51 17.48 -28.70
C ILE A 774 -0.14 18.76 -28.15
N GLY A 775 0.58 19.55 -27.36
CA GLY A 775 0.10 20.81 -26.82
C GLY A 775 -0.32 21.82 -27.90
N LYS A 776 0.47 21.91 -28.97
CA LYS A 776 0.10 22.72 -30.13
C LYS A 776 -1.18 22.22 -30.79
N THR A 777 -1.29 20.91 -31.04
CA THR A 777 -2.47 20.32 -31.68
C THR A 777 -3.71 20.43 -30.79
N THR A 778 -3.55 20.31 -29.47
CA THR A 778 -4.61 20.56 -28.50
C THR A 778 -5.16 22.00 -28.61
N ARG A 779 -4.28 23.00 -28.67
CA ARG A 779 -4.70 24.39 -28.85
C ARG A 779 -5.39 24.62 -30.21
N GLU A 780 -4.84 24.05 -31.27
CA GLU A 780 -5.41 24.18 -32.61
C GLU A 780 -6.80 23.53 -32.72
N ARG A 781 -6.98 22.33 -32.16
CA ARG A 781 -8.26 21.59 -32.22
C ARG A 781 -9.24 22.03 -31.14
N GLY A 782 -8.76 22.54 -30.03
CA GLY A 782 -9.58 22.79 -28.82
C GLY A 782 -10.00 21.51 -28.14
N SER A 783 -9.15 20.46 -28.16
CA SER A 783 -9.45 19.16 -27.52
C SER A 783 -8.20 18.55 -26.92
N HIS A 784 -8.29 18.05 -25.71
CA HIS A 784 -7.17 17.42 -25.03
C HIS A 784 -6.98 15.98 -25.51
N PHE A 785 -5.75 15.59 -25.85
CA PHE A 785 -5.42 14.20 -26.15
C PHE A 785 -5.39 13.38 -24.84
N ALA A 786 -6.34 12.51 -24.68
CA ALA A 786 -6.35 11.52 -23.62
C ALA A 786 -5.70 10.22 -24.14
N ARG A 787 -4.58 9.82 -23.54
CA ARG A 787 -3.98 8.49 -23.72
C ARG A 787 -4.81 7.48 -22.92
N ASP A 788 -6.10 7.38 -23.22
CA ASP A 788 -7.09 6.64 -22.42
C ASP A 788 -7.14 5.15 -22.71
N VAL A 789 -6.55 4.71 -23.83
CA VAL A 789 -6.56 3.31 -24.25
C VAL A 789 -5.14 2.82 -24.54
N VAL A 790 -4.72 1.77 -23.83
CA VAL A 790 -3.40 1.16 -23.98
C VAL A 790 -3.52 -0.35 -24.12
N PHE A 791 -2.84 -0.90 -25.10
CA PHE A 791 -2.73 -2.35 -25.30
C PHE A 791 -1.26 -2.73 -25.35
N ASN A 792 -0.79 -3.47 -24.35
CA ASN A 792 0.61 -3.84 -24.19
C ASN A 792 0.78 -5.35 -24.31
N ASP A 793 1.33 -5.78 -25.45
CA ASP A 793 1.63 -7.20 -25.69
C ASP A 793 3.06 -7.50 -25.20
N ILE A 794 3.13 -8.17 -24.06
CA ILE A 794 4.37 -8.63 -23.40
C ILE A 794 4.54 -10.15 -23.50
N SER A 795 3.72 -10.84 -24.29
CA SER A 795 3.75 -12.31 -24.41
C SER A 795 5.07 -12.87 -24.96
N ALA A 796 5.88 -12.03 -25.58
CA ALA A 796 7.23 -12.38 -26.04
C ALA A 796 8.29 -12.25 -24.92
N LEU A 797 7.97 -11.66 -23.78
CA LEU A 797 8.87 -11.59 -22.63
C LEU A 797 8.82 -12.89 -21.83
N PRO A 798 9.88 -13.26 -21.10
CA PRO A 798 9.83 -14.41 -20.20
C PRO A 798 8.67 -14.33 -19.22
N ALA A 799 8.05 -15.48 -18.92
CA ALA A 799 6.86 -15.59 -18.11
C ALA A 799 6.97 -14.93 -16.72
N THR A 800 8.16 -14.89 -16.14
CA THR A 800 8.43 -14.24 -14.84
C THR A 800 8.30 -12.72 -14.89
N LEU A 801 8.77 -12.07 -15.95
CA LEU A 801 8.56 -10.62 -16.17
C LEU A 801 7.10 -10.29 -16.50
N ALA A 802 6.40 -11.25 -17.08
CA ALA A 802 4.98 -11.13 -17.38
C ALA A 802 4.09 -11.37 -16.14
N GLY A 803 4.64 -11.61 -14.96
CA GLY A 803 3.87 -11.95 -13.75
C GLY A 803 3.13 -13.28 -13.87
N ALA A 804 3.71 -14.23 -14.64
CA ALA A 804 3.08 -15.49 -14.96
C ALA A 804 3.42 -16.54 -13.91
N ALA A 805 2.40 -17.14 -13.29
CA ALA A 805 2.52 -18.45 -12.64
C ALA A 805 2.99 -19.50 -13.65
N PRO A 806 3.71 -20.56 -13.22
CA PRO A 806 4.13 -21.65 -14.11
C PRO A 806 2.94 -22.23 -14.88
N PRO A 807 3.16 -22.78 -16.08
CA PRO A 807 2.06 -23.28 -16.92
C PRO A 807 1.28 -24.36 -16.18
N ASP A 808 0.05 -24.04 -15.81
CA ASP A 808 -0.89 -24.97 -15.22
C ASP A 808 -1.53 -25.78 -16.36
N THR A 809 -1.17 -27.08 -16.45
CA THR A 809 -1.74 -28.01 -17.43
C THR A 809 -3.24 -28.28 -17.23
N ALA A 810 -3.80 -27.84 -16.10
CA ALA A 810 -5.21 -27.92 -15.75
C ALA A 810 -5.97 -26.58 -15.98
N ALA A 811 -5.44 -25.68 -16.82
CA ALA A 811 -6.08 -24.39 -17.08
C ALA A 811 -7.53 -24.56 -17.54
N PRO A 812 -8.48 -23.73 -17.05
CA PRO A 812 -9.90 -23.78 -17.40
C PRO A 812 -10.15 -23.36 -18.85
N ASP A 813 -11.30 -23.78 -19.40
CA ASP A 813 -11.70 -23.35 -20.73
C ASP A 813 -11.89 -21.84 -20.83
N LEU A 814 -12.46 -21.24 -19.79
CA LEU A 814 -12.56 -19.80 -19.58
C LEU A 814 -12.64 -19.51 -18.08
N GLU A 815 -11.79 -18.64 -17.60
CA GLU A 815 -11.79 -18.16 -16.21
C GLU A 815 -11.62 -16.65 -16.19
N LEU A 816 -12.42 -15.98 -15.38
CA LEU A 816 -12.28 -14.58 -15.04
C LEU A 816 -12.01 -14.46 -13.54
N ALA A 817 -10.99 -13.70 -13.17
CA ALA A 817 -10.63 -13.46 -11.78
C ALA A 817 -10.36 -11.98 -11.53
N TRP A 818 -10.88 -11.45 -10.42
CA TRP A 818 -10.63 -10.08 -9.99
C TRP A 818 -9.45 -10.02 -9.02
N GLY A 819 -8.53 -9.12 -9.29
CA GLY A 819 -7.35 -8.84 -8.48
C GLY A 819 -7.40 -7.46 -7.84
N PRO A 820 -6.30 -7.05 -7.17
CA PRO A 820 -6.21 -5.76 -6.48
C PRO A 820 -6.35 -4.58 -7.45
N ALA A 821 -6.86 -3.47 -6.92
CA ALA A 821 -6.95 -2.21 -7.64
C ALA A 821 -5.61 -1.47 -7.62
N GLN A 822 -5.35 -0.71 -8.70
CA GLN A 822 -4.23 0.23 -8.77
C GLN A 822 -4.63 1.50 -9.54
N THR A 823 -3.89 2.57 -9.32
CA THR A 823 -4.06 3.83 -10.03
C THR A 823 -3.27 3.81 -11.34
N LEU A 824 -3.89 4.24 -12.44
CA LEU A 824 -3.35 4.17 -13.79
C LEU A 824 -3.54 5.50 -14.52
N PRO A 825 -2.60 5.89 -15.37
CA PRO A 825 -2.73 7.10 -16.19
C PRO A 825 -3.54 6.85 -17.48
N SER A 826 -4.43 5.86 -17.50
CA SER A 826 -5.26 5.48 -18.66
C SER A 826 -6.60 4.90 -18.17
N ARG A 827 -7.63 4.98 -19.01
CA ARG A 827 -8.99 4.52 -18.68
C ARG A 827 -9.24 3.07 -19.05
N LEU A 828 -8.44 2.51 -19.95
CA LEU A 828 -8.45 1.09 -20.33
C LEU A 828 -7.03 0.65 -20.65
N LEU A 829 -6.47 -0.20 -19.82
CA LEU A 829 -5.14 -0.77 -20.01
C LEU A 829 -5.26 -2.29 -20.06
N THR A 830 -4.77 -2.90 -21.13
CA THR A 830 -4.73 -4.35 -21.27
C THR A 830 -3.30 -4.83 -21.51
N PHE A 831 -2.85 -5.79 -20.70
CA PHE A 831 -1.63 -6.55 -20.93
C PHE A 831 -1.95 -7.92 -21.49
N VAL A 832 -1.22 -8.33 -22.52
CA VAL A 832 -1.19 -9.70 -23.02
C VAL A 832 0.02 -10.38 -22.44
N HIS A 833 -0.20 -11.30 -21.51
CA HIS A 833 0.88 -12.06 -20.86
C HIS A 833 1.25 -13.31 -21.64
N GLU A 834 0.26 -13.98 -22.24
CA GLU A 834 0.43 -15.25 -22.93
C GLU A 834 -0.62 -15.43 -24.00
N THR A 835 -0.26 -16.00 -25.14
CA THR A 835 -1.18 -16.28 -26.26
C THR A 835 -1.37 -17.76 -26.53
N ALA A 836 -0.47 -18.61 -26.06
CA ALA A 836 -0.50 -20.08 -26.17
C ALA A 836 0.36 -20.70 -25.04
N PRO A 837 -0.01 -21.86 -24.49
CA PRO A 837 -1.21 -22.68 -24.74
C PRO A 837 -2.49 -22.14 -24.10
N VAL A 838 -2.40 -21.09 -23.30
CA VAL A 838 -3.51 -20.40 -22.64
C VAL A 838 -3.46 -18.92 -23.02
N LEU A 839 -4.56 -18.37 -23.49
CA LEU A 839 -4.67 -16.93 -23.64
C LEU A 839 -4.80 -16.31 -22.25
N ARG A 840 -3.85 -15.44 -21.88
CA ARG A 840 -3.86 -14.78 -20.59
C ARG A 840 -3.73 -13.27 -20.76
N LEU A 841 -4.75 -12.56 -20.27
CA LEU A 841 -4.84 -11.11 -20.31
C LEU A 841 -5.04 -10.57 -18.90
N ALA A 842 -4.49 -9.39 -18.63
CA ALA A 842 -4.81 -8.60 -17.45
C ALA A 842 -5.32 -7.24 -17.92
N THR A 843 -6.52 -6.88 -17.49
CA THR A 843 -7.18 -5.64 -17.93
C THR A 843 -7.59 -4.81 -16.72
N TRP A 844 -7.23 -3.55 -16.73
CA TRP A 844 -7.72 -2.53 -15.80
C TRP A 844 -8.59 -1.56 -16.59
N ALA A 845 -9.83 -1.40 -16.16
CA ALA A 845 -10.79 -0.56 -16.82
C ALA A 845 -11.45 0.39 -15.82
N ASP A 846 -11.62 1.65 -16.19
CA ASP A 846 -12.30 2.66 -15.37
C ASP A 846 -13.71 2.16 -14.99
N PRO A 847 -14.02 1.99 -13.67
CA PRO A 847 -15.31 1.47 -13.22
C PRO A 847 -16.51 2.33 -13.64
N ALA A 848 -16.31 3.61 -13.90
CA ALA A 848 -17.35 4.51 -14.40
C ALA A 848 -17.74 4.18 -15.86
N LEU A 849 -16.80 3.64 -16.65
CA LEU A 849 -17.03 3.24 -18.05
C LEU A 849 -17.36 1.76 -18.20
N PHE A 850 -16.71 0.97 -17.34
CA PHE A 850 -16.78 -0.49 -17.32
C PHE A 850 -17.09 -0.96 -15.89
N PRO A 851 -18.35 -0.88 -15.44
CA PRO A 851 -18.77 -1.65 -14.28
C PRO A 851 -18.36 -3.12 -14.43
N ARG A 852 -18.28 -3.86 -13.35
CA ARG A 852 -17.71 -5.24 -13.35
C ARG A 852 -18.30 -6.13 -14.43
N ASP A 853 -19.62 -6.15 -14.57
CA ASP A 853 -20.32 -6.89 -15.61
C ASP A 853 -19.88 -6.50 -17.03
N ARG A 854 -19.67 -5.21 -17.27
CA ARG A 854 -19.23 -4.71 -18.59
C ARG A 854 -17.75 -4.99 -18.88
N ALA A 855 -16.90 -5.01 -17.86
CA ALA A 855 -15.51 -5.43 -18.02
C ALA A 855 -15.42 -6.93 -18.32
N GLU A 856 -16.24 -7.75 -17.64
CA GLU A 856 -16.37 -9.19 -17.88
C GLU A 856 -16.96 -9.48 -19.28
N ASP A 857 -17.99 -8.72 -19.71
CA ASP A 857 -18.55 -8.79 -21.06
C ASP A 857 -17.48 -8.50 -22.14
N LEU A 858 -16.64 -7.48 -21.93
CA LEU A 858 -15.57 -7.15 -22.87
C LEU A 858 -14.53 -8.27 -22.98
N ALA A 859 -14.11 -8.83 -21.83
CA ALA A 859 -13.13 -9.91 -21.78
C ALA A 859 -13.69 -11.21 -22.39
N THR A 860 -14.92 -11.59 -22.04
CA THR A 860 -15.60 -12.78 -22.58
C THR A 860 -15.93 -12.60 -24.06
N GLY A 861 -16.39 -11.41 -24.43
CA GLY A 861 -16.70 -11.07 -25.82
C GLY A 861 -15.49 -11.14 -26.75
N LEU A 862 -14.30 -10.86 -26.23
CA LEU A 862 -13.05 -11.07 -26.99
C LEU A 862 -12.85 -12.54 -27.35
N VAL A 863 -13.09 -13.45 -26.43
CA VAL A 863 -12.99 -14.90 -26.68
C VAL A 863 -14.07 -15.34 -27.68
N HIS A 864 -15.31 -14.88 -27.52
CA HIS A 864 -16.40 -15.19 -28.44
C HIS A 864 -16.12 -14.68 -29.87
N LEU A 865 -15.54 -13.47 -30.02
CA LEU A 865 -15.15 -12.96 -31.33
C LEU A 865 -14.08 -13.83 -31.98
N LEU A 866 -13.08 -14.25 -31.22
CA LEU A 866 -12.02 -15.14 -31.71
C LEU A 866 -12.57 -16.50 -32.11
N GLU A 867 -13.49 -17.09 -31.34
CA GLU A 867 -14.17 -18.33 -31.66
C GLU A 867 -15.00 -18.24 -32.96
N ALA A 868 -15.79 -17.18 -33.09
CA ALA A 868 -16.56 -16.97 -34.32
C ALA A 868 -15.65 -16.73 -35.53
N ALA A 869 -14.56 -15.98 -35.36
CA ALA A 869 -13.58 -15.71 -36.39
C ALA A 869 -12.71 -16.92 -36.74
N ALA A 870 -12.59 -17.92 -35.86
CA ALA A 870 -11.89 -19.16 -36.16
C ALA A 870 -12.56 -19.98 -37.24
N ASP A 871 -13.90 -19.89 -37.29
CA ASP A 871 -14.70 -20.71 -38.20
C ASP A 871 -15.04 -19.98 -39.52
N LYS A 872 -15.29 -18.67 -39.47
CA LYS A 872 -15.70 -17.88 -40.64
C LYS A 872 -15.39 -16.39 -40.43
N ASP A 873 -15.47 -15.63 -41.56
CA ASP A 873 -15.40 -14.16 -41.49
C ASP A 873 -16.64 -13.60 -40.76
N VAL A 874 -16.44 -12.66 -39.84
CA VAL A 874 -17.48 -12.09 -38.97
C VAL A 874 -17.86 -10.70 -39.44
N PRO A 875 -19.15 -10.41 -39.79
CA PRO A 875 -19.59 -9.05 -40.06
C PRO A 875 -19.42 -8.15 -38.81
N LEU A 876 -18.77 -6.98 -38.94
CA LEU A 876 -18.62 -6.07 -37.81
C LEU A 876 -19.95 -5.48 -37.30
N ALA A 877 -20.98 -5.47 -38.13
CA ALA A 877 -22.35 -5.08 -37.75
C ALA A 877 -23.01 -6.07 -36.77
N SER A 878 -22.53 -7.33 -36.71
CA SER A 878 -23.05 -8.36 -35.81
C SER A 878 -22.25 -8.51 -34.50
N LEU A 879 -21.34 -7.60 -34.19
CA LEU A 879 -20.49 -7.71 -32.99
C LEU A 879 -21.29 -7.85 -31.70
N THR A 880 -22.39 -7.10 -31.52
CA THR A 880 -23.24 -7.25 -30.32
C THR A 880 -23.81 -8.65 -30.21
N GLU A 881 -24.32 -9.22 -31.32
CA GLU A 881 -24.94 -10.55 -31.33
C GLU A 881 -23.92 -11.66 -31.07
N VAL A 882 -22.71 -11.52 -31.63
CA VAL A 882 -21.63 -12.50 -31.51
C VAL A 882 -20.97 -12.47 -30.15
N THR A 883 -20.79 -11.28 -29.59
CA THR A 883 -19.90 -11.08 -28.44
C THR A 883 -20.66 -10.73 -27.15
N GLY A 884 -21.90 -10.26 -27.23
CA GLY A 884 -22.64 -9.70 -26.09
C GLY A 884 -22.17 -8.29 -25.67
N VAL A 885 -21.11 -7.76 -26.27
CA VAL A 885 -20.60 -6.41 -25.92
C VAL A 885 -21.54 -5.35 -26.47
N LEU A 886 -22.10 -4.53 -25.58
CA LEU A 886 -23.02 -3.45 -25.98
C LEU A 886 -22.23 -2.15 -26.20
N PRO A 887 -22.57 -1.37 -27.25
CA PRO A 887 -22.03 -0.03 -27.42
C PRO A 887 -22.48 0.90 -26.27
N ALA A 888 -21.72 1.96 -26.02
CA ALA A 888 -22.11 2.98 -25.05
C ALA A 888 -23.45 3.62 -25.46
N ALA A 889 -24.41 3.63 -24.54
CA ALA A 889 -25.68 4.29 -24.76
C ALA A 889 -25.50 5.81 -24.72
N ARG A 890 -25.78 6.50 -25.83
CA ARG A 890 -25.75 7.95 -25.96
C ARG A 890 -27.07 8.45 -26.49
N GLY A 891 -27.72 9.34 -25.73
CA GLY A 891 -28.98 9.95 -26.14
C GLY A 891 -28.77 11.14 -27.07
N ALA A 892 -29.85 11.88 -27.33
CA ALA A 892 -29.85 13.05 -28.19
C ALA A 892 -28.98 14.22 -27.72
N GLU A 893 -28.54 14.17 -26.47
CA GLU A 893 -27.63 15.15 -25.86
C GLU A 893 -26.17 15.02 -26.34
N TRP A 894 -25.85 13.93 -27.07
CA TRP A 894 -24.53 13.72 -27.64
C TRP A 894 -24.52 13.99 -29.15
N THR A 895 -23.46 14.61 -29.62
CA THR A 895 -23.23 14.87 -31.05
C THR A 895 -21.80 14.58 -31.46
N ARG A 896 -21.54 14.47 -32.74
CA ARG A 896 -20.17 14.30 -33.27
C ARG A 896 -19.68 15.59 -33.87
N VAL A 897 -18.56 16.07 -33.34
CA VAL A 897 -17.85 17.25 -33.87
C VAL A 897 -16.38 16.89 -34.01
N ASP A 898 -15.81 17.10 -35.22
CA ASP A 898 -14.37 16.83 -35.50
C ASP A 898 -13.94 15.39 -35.17
N GLY A 899 -14.85 14.40 -35.38
CA GLY A 899 -14.55 13.00 -35.08
C GLY A 899 -14.69 12.60 -33.60
N CYS A 900 -14.98 13.56 -32.69
CA CYS A 900 -15.15 13.32 -31.28
C CYS A 900 -16.63 13.26 -30.90
N TRP A 901 -17.00 12.42 -29.93
CA TRP A 901 -18.27 12.53 -29.22
C TRP A 901 -18.21 13.71 -28.24
N VAL A 902 -19.19 14.59 -28.28
CA VAL A 902 -19.27 15.81 -27.48
C VAL A 902 -20.67 15.96 -26.94
N SER A 903 -20.79 16.35 -25.68
CA SER A 903 -22.04 16.82 -25.10
C SER A 903 -22.03 18.36 -25.02
N PRO A 904 -22.85 19.08 -25.81
CA PRO A 904 -22.94 20.53 -25.71
C PRO A 904 -23.28 21.03 -24.30
N ALA A 905 -24.08 20.26 -23.55
CA ALA A 905 -24.39 20.57 -22.16
C ALA A 905 -23.14 20.47 -21.26
N ALA A 906 -22.35 19.41 -21.42
CA ALA A 906 -21.09 19.28 -20.65
C ALA A 906 -20.08 20.37 -20.99
N VAL A 907 -20.04 20.82 -22.25
CA VAL A 907 -19.21 21.98 -22.65
C VAL A 907 -19.71 23.25 -21.98
N ALA A 908 -21.03 23.49 -21.95
CA ALA A 908 -21.64 24.63 -21.30
C ALA A 908 -21.36 24.64 -19.79
N ASP A 909 -21.54 23.50 -19.12
CA ASP A 909 -21.28 23.35 -17.67
C ASP A 909 -19.81 23.55 -17.31
N THR A 910 -18.90 23.02 -18.14
CA THR A 910 -17.47 23.16 -17.90
C THR A 910 -17.03 24.61 -18.09
N LEU A 911 -17.52 25.27 -19.14
CA LEU A 911 -17.24 26.67 -19.40
C LEU A 911 -17.88 27.60 -18.35
N SER A 912 -19.11 27.29 -17.90
CA SER A 912 -19.77 28.01 -16.83
C SER A 912 -18.96 27.96 -15.54
N ARG A 913 -18.53 26.76 -15.12
CA ARG A 913 -17.68 26.60 -13.91
C ARG A 913 -16.33 27.31 -14.05
N ALA A 914 -15.71 27.26 -15.22
CA ALA A 914 -14.45 27.94 -15.50
C ALA A 914 -14.59 29.49 -15.55
N LEU A 915 -15.83 29.99 -15.59
CA LEU A 915 -16.18 31.42 -15.60
C LEU A 915 -17.10 31.79 -14.41
N ASP A 916 -16.84 31.24 -13.23
CA ASP A 916 -17.46 31.57 -11.95
C ASP A 916 -19.01 31.46 -11.94
N GLY A 917 -19.55 30.43 -12.64
CA GLY A 917 -20.98 30.15 -12.69
C GLY A 917 -21.77 31.03 -13.67
N ARG A 918 -21.11 31.67 -14.61
CA ARG A 918 -21.74 32.49 -15.66
C ARG A 918 -22.66 31.62 -16.54
N PRO A 919 -23.87 32.07 -16.87
CA PRO A 919 -24.75 31.35 -17.80
C PRO A 919 -24.07 31.13 -19.15
N VAL A 920 -24.10 29.90 -19.63
CA VAL A 920 -23.52 29.49 -20.91
C VAL A 920 -24.52 28.63 -21.66
N HIS A 921 -24.65 28.89 -22.94
CA HIS A 921 -25.38 27.99 -23.85
C HIS A 921 -24.48 27.57 -25.00
N VAL A 922 -24.43 26.26 -25.25
CA VAL A 922 -23.62 25.70 -26.35
C VAL A 922 -24.53 24.93 -27.30
N THR A 923 -24.36 25.17 -28.57
CA THR A 923 -25.07 24.41 -29.62
C THR A 923 -24.07 23.89 -30.68
N ALA A 924 -24.42 22.75 -31.26
CA ALA A 924 -23.68 22.20 -32.40
C ALA A 924 -24.31 22.75 -33.70
N ASP A 925 -23.48 23.40 -34.51
CA ASP A 925 -23.86 23.89 -35.82
C ASP A 925 -23.18 23.02 -36.89
N PRO A 926 -23.87 22.55 -37.93
CA PRO A 926 -23.29 21.66 -38.93
C PRO A 926 -22.06 22.26 -39.66
N ASP A 927 -22.03 23.59 -39.87
CA ASP A 927 -20.99 24.28 -40.62
C ASP A 927 -19.96 24.94 -39.69
N ALA A 928 -20.43 25.52 -38.57
CA ALA A 928 -19.57 26.26 -37.64
C ALA A 928 -19.01 25.38 -36.51
N GLY A 929 -19.43 24.12 -36.36
CA GLY A 929 -19.06 23.25 -35.24
C GLY A 929 -19.75 23.68 -33.95
N LEU A 930 -19.04 23.69 -32.81
CA LEU A 930 -19.62 24.16 -31.53
C LEU A 930 -19.61 25.70 -31.47
N VAL A 931 -20.75 26.27 -31.11
CA VAL A 931 -20.90 27.73 -30.87
C VAL A 931 -21.34 27.92 -29.42
N ALA A 932 -20.60 28.74 -28.65
CA ALA A 932 -20.92 29.11 -27.29
C ALA A 932 -21.45 30.55 -27.21
N TYR A 933 -22.58 30.70 -26.48
CA TYR A 933 -23.18 32.01 -26.21
C TYR A 933 -23.01 32.31 -24.71
N LEU A 934 -22.50 33.51 -24.38
CA LEU A 934 -22.20 33.95 -23.03
C LEU A 934 -22.58 35.45 -22.83
N PRO A 935 -23.07 35.82 -21.66
CA PRO A 935 -23.29 37.27 -21.34
C PRO A 935 -21.94 37.90 -20.93
N SER A 936 -21.79 39.19 -21.19
CA SER A 936 -20.58 39.92 -20.84
C SER A 936 -20.37 40.04 -19.32
N GLY A 937 -21.42 40.38 -18.59
CA GLY A 937 -21.36 40.58 -17.13
C GLY A 937 -20.66 41.88 -16.70
N ALA A 938 -20.47 42.04 -15.37
CA ALA A 938 -19.82 43.20 -14.79
C ALA A 938 -18.35 43.40 -15.25
N GLU A 939 -17.60 42.31 -15.34
CA GLU A 939 -16.31 42.30 -15.99
C GLU A 939 -16.49 41.94 -17.45
N PRO A 940 -15.96 42.77 -18.39
CA PRO A 940 -16.05 42.48 -19.82
C PRO A 940 -15.43 41.13 -20.16
N LEU A 941 -16.23 40.29 -20.80
CA LEU A 941 -15.76 38.99 -21.31
C LEU A 941 -15.39 39.12 -22.77
N THR A 942 -14.29 38.51 -23.17
CA THR A 942 -13.87 38.36 -24.56
C THR A 942 -13.88 36.92 -25.01
N PRO A 943 -14.01 36.62 -26.32
CA PRO A 943 -13.84 35.27 -26.85
C PRO A 943 -12.53 34.62 -26.43
N ALA A 944 -11.43 35.36 -26.39
CA ALA A 944 -10.11 34.88 -25.98
C ALA A 944 -10.09 34.43 -24.49
N ARG A 945 -10.69 35.22 -23.58
CA ARG A 945 -10.79 34.86 -22.17
C ARG A 945 -11.66 33.62 -21.96
N ALA A 946 -12.80 33.52 -22.63
CA ALA A 946 -13.67 32.36 -22.56
C ALA A 946 -12.98 31.09 -23.09
N HIS A 947 -12.28 31.19 -24.22
CA HIS A 947 -11.51 30.09 -24.78
C HIS A 947 -10.38 29.64 -23.84
N ALA A 948 -9.59 30.59 -23.32
CA ALA A 948 -8.49 30.26 -22.38
C ALA A 948 -8.98 29.55 -21.12
N ALA A 949 -10.11 30.00 -20.53
CA ALA A 949 -10.72 29.38 -19.37
C ALA A 949 -11.13 27.92 -19.65
N LEU A 950 -11.77 27.66 -20.78
CA LEU A 950 -12.14 26.32 -21.16
C LEU A 950 -10.92 25.42 -21.47
N MET A 951 -9.92 25.96 -22.19
CA MET A 951 -8.69 25.22 -22.50
C MET A 951 -7.94 24.77 -21.25
N ALA A 952 -7.96 25.56 -20.19
CA ALA A 952 -7.35 25.18 -18.91
C ALA A 952 -8.11 24.02 -18.22
N ALA A 953 -9.43 23.92 -18.44
CA ALA A 953 -10.27 22.88 -17.85
C ALA A 953 -10.29 21.56 -18.67
N LEU A 954 -9.88 21.56 -19.95
CA LEU A 954 -9.98 20.40 -20.85
C LEU A 954 -9.36 19.09 -20.33
N PRO A 955 -8.19 19.10 -19.64
CA PRO A 955 -7.57 17.84 -19.18
C PRO A 955 -8.47 16.95 -18.32
N GLY A 956 -9.38 17.56 -17.55
CA GLY A 956 -10.33 16.83 -16.69
C GLY A 956 -11.64 16.41 -17.39
N HIS A 957 -11.85 16.75 -18.66
CA HIS A 957 -13.15 16.64 -19.31
C HIS A 957 -13.06 16.02 -20.72
N PRO A 958 -12.94 14.69 -20.87
CA PRO A 958 -12.71 14.03 -22.15
C PRO A 958 -13.85 14.23 -23.20
N GLY A 959 -15.09 14.42 -22.74
CA GLY A 959 -16.24 14.70 -23.62
C GLY A 959 -16.45 16.18 -23.98
N VAL A 960 -15.48 17.05 -23.66
CA VAL A 960 -15.54 18.48 -23.88
C VAL A 960 -14.59 18.88 -25.02
N LEU A 961 -15.11 19.65 -25.95
CA LEU A 961 -14.37 20.25 -27.05
C LEU A 961 -14.56 21.77 -27.00
N ALA A 962 -13.49 22.54 -27.18
CA ALA A 962 -13.62 23.98 -27.18
C ALA A 962 -14.42 24.48 -28.40
N PRO A 963 -15.41 25.34 -28.20
CA PRO A 963 -16.16 25.95 -29.31
C PRO A 963 -15.26 26.60 -30.37
N ARG A 964 -15.68 26.51 -31.63
CA ARG A 964 -15.03 27.19 -32.71
C ARG A 964 -15.39 28.68 -32.79
N ARG A 965 -16.53 29.02 -32.15
CA ARG A 965 -17.02 30.40 -32.10
C ARG A 965 -17.61 30.68 -30.70
N TYR A 966 -17.24 31.81 -30.15
CA TYR A 966 -17.79 32.38 -28.91
C TYR A 966 -18.54 33.64 -29.26
N VAL A 967 -19.79 33.74 -28.88
CA VAL A 967 -20.65 34.92 -29.08
C VAL A 967 -20.93 35.53 -27.72
N ILE A 968 -20.38 36.71 -27.49
CA ILE A 968 -20.59 37.42 -26.23
C ILE A 968 -21.76 38.38 -26.42
N VAL A 969 -22.80 38.19 -25.62
CA VAL A 969 -24.02 39.05 -25.68
C VAL A 969 -24.08 40.01 -24.49
N ALA A 970 -24.90 41.04 -24.58
CA ALA A 970 -25.01 42.06 -23.55
C ALA A 970 -25.57 41.47 -22.23
N ASP A 971 -26.70 40.76 -22.29
CA ASP A 971 -27.39 40.21 -21.16
C ASP A 971 -27.81 38.75 -21.41
N PRO A 972 -27.93 37.93 -20.37
CA PRO A 972 -28.43 36.57 -20.56
C PRO A 972 -29.94 36.62 -20.84
N PRO A 973 -30.48 35.77 -21.73
CA PRO A 973 -31.92 35.66 -21.93
C PRO A 973 -32.59 34.98 -20.70
N ALA A 974 -33.90 35.22 -20.55
CA ALA A 974 -34.67 34.58 -19.48
C ALA A 974 -34.72 33.04 -19.63
N GLU A 975 -34.72 32.56 -20.89
CA GLU A 975 -34.69 31.13 -21.24
C GLU A 975 -33.27 30.77 -21.73
N THR A 976 -32.40 30.38 -20.79
CA THR A 976 -30.97 30.13 -21.07
C THR A 976 -30.72 28.82 -21.80
N ASP A 977 -31.68 27.92 -21.84
CA ASP A 977 -31.63 26.60 -22.50
C ASP A 977 -31.98 26.61 -23.99
N ARG A 978 -32.51 27.76 -24.49
CA ARG A 978 -33.00 27.85 -25.86
C ARG A 978 -32.10 28.72 -26.75
N THR A 979 -31.50 28.15 -27.77
CA THR A 979 -30.65 28.86 -28.77
C THR A 979 -31.33 30.10 -29.34
N GLY A 980 -32.64 29.98 -29.69
CA GLY A 980 -33.39 31.13 -30.23
C GLY A 980 -33.51 32.34 -29.28
N ALA A 981 -33.42 32.11 -27.96
CA ALA A 981 -33.42 33.18 -26.99
C ALA A 981 -32.09 33.94 -26.99
N TRP A 982 -30.96 33.25 -27.13
CA TRP A 982 -29.63 33.84 -27.23
C TRP A 982 -29.40 34.61 -28.54
N LEU A 983 -29.93 34.09 -29.63
CA LEU A 983 -29.85 34.78 -30.96
C LEU A 983 -30.59 36.12 -31.00
N ARG A 984 -31.53 36.35 -30.11
CA ARG A 984 -32.27 37.64 -29.99
C ARG A 984 -31.52 38.66 -29.17
N GLN A 985 -30.48 38.27 -28.45
CA GLN A 985 -29.72 39.22 -27.64
C GLN A 985 -28.74 40.04 -28.48
N ARG A 986 -28.44 41.26 -28.01
CA ARG A 986 -27.46 42.11 -28.65
C ARG A 986 -26.08 41.54 -28.54
N THR A 987 -25.46 41.12 -29.62
CA THR A 987 -24.05 40.70 -29.68
C THR A 987 -23.13 41.88 -29.46
N LEU A 988 -22.19 41.74 -28.51
CA LEU A 988 -21.16 42.73 -28.23
C LEU A 988 -19.88 42.45 -28.98
N THR A 989 -19.48 41.20 -28.98
CA THR A 989 -18.30 40.71 -29.72
C THR A 989 -18.44 39.20 -29.99
N GLU A 990 -17.80 38.78 -31.04
CA GLU A 990 -17.69 37.35 -31.39
C GLU A 990 -16.31 37.03 -31.97
N GLY A 991 -15.90 35.79 -31.86
CA GLY A 991 -14.62 35.33 -32.38
C GLY A 991 -14.30 33.90 -32.02
N THR A 992 -13.21 33.37 -32.53
CA THR A 992 -12.74 32.01 -32.23
C THR A 992 -12.11 31.89 -30.86
N GLY A 993 -11.68 33.00 -30.27
CA GLY A 993 -10.90 33.06 -29.04
C GLY A 993 -9.49 32.45 -29.17
N ARG A 994 -9.10 32.03 -30.36
CA ARG A 994 -7.79 31.38 -30.65
C ARG A 994 -6.75 32.36 -31.20
N GLU A 995 -7.11 33.63 -31.40
CA GLU A 995 -6.19 34.67 -31.75
C GLU A 995 -5.17 34.84 -30.63
N ALA A 996 -3.91 34.92 -30.98
CA ALA A 996 -2.86 35.16 -29.98
C ALA A 996 -3.20 36.44 -29.24
N ALA A 997 -3.25 36.39 -27.90
CA ALA A 997 -3.21 37.58 -27.10
C ALA A 997 -1.90 38.28 -27.48
N ASP A 998 -1.99 39.40 -28.18
CA ASP A 998 -0.84 40.28 -28.39
C ASP A 998 -0.24 40.54 -27.01
N THR A 999 0.99 40.11 -26.86
CA THR A 999 1.82 40.38 -25.69
C THR A 999 1.96 41.91 -25.55
N THR A 1000 1.22 42.48 -24.64
CA THR A 1000 1.58 43.77 -24.03
C THR A 1000 2.23 43.52 -22.68
#